data_002bd2399654c62f104d7dbdc94e6acc
#
_entry.id   002bd2399654c62f104d7dbdc94e6acc
#
_cell.length_a   1.000
_cell.length_b   1.000
_cell.length_c   1.000
_cell.angle_alpha   90.00
_cell.angle_beta   90.00
_cell.angle_gamma   90.00
#
_symmetry.space_group_name_H-M   'P 1'
#
loop_
_entity.id
_entity.type
_entity.pdbx_description
1 polymer ?
#
loop_
_entity_poly.entity_id
_entity_poly.type
_entity_poly.pdbx_seq_one_letter_code
_entity_poly.pdbx_strand_id
1 'polypeptide(L)'
;MALSASDLPAMYSLLANSMSGDESVRKPAESALSESESRPGFCSCLMEVITAKDLASQVDIRLLASVYFKNSINRYWRNRRDSSGISNEEKIHLRQKLLSHLREENYQIALMLAVLISKIARIDYPKEWPELFSVLAQQLQSADVLTSHRIFMIIFRSLKELSTKRLISDQRNFAEISSHFFDYSWHIWQRDVQAILHGFSTLSQSYNSNDPNQHHDELYLQCERWLLCLKIIRQLIISGFPSDAKQVQEVRPVKEVSPVLLNAIQSFLPYYSSFQKVHPKFWDFTKRACTKLMKVLVAIQGRHPYSFGDKCVLLPVLDFCLNKITDPGTDLLSFEQFLIQCMVMVKCILECKEYKPSLSGRVMDENQITQEQIKKNISNAVGGVLTSLLPNERIVLLCNVLIRRYFVLTASDLEELYQNPESFHHEQDMVQWTEKLRPCAEALYIVLFENHSQLLGPVVVSLLQEAMKGCPTSVTEITPGLLLKDAAYGAAAYVYYELSNYLSFKDWYNGALSPELSNDHPNMHIIHRKVALILGQWVSEVKDDTKRQVYCALIKLLQEKNLSIRLAACRSLCLHVEDANFSEQEFVDLLPICWASCFKLVEDVQEFDSKVQVLNSVSVLIAHVSEVIPFAENLVQFFHKVWEESSGESLLQIQLLIALRNFVVALGGQSPICYNMLLPILQKGIEINSPDELIEDSMLLWEATLSHAPSLVPQLLACFPCLVEIMERSYEHLQVAVSIIEDYIILGGTEFLSMHASSVARILDLVVGNVTDKGILSILPVIDILIQCFPAEVPPLISNVLQKLIVMCLSGGDDYDPSKTAVKASSAAILARILVMNTNYLAQLMSEPSLLLLLQKASVPIKDNILLCLVDIWLDKVDNASSTQRKTFGLALSIILTLRLPQVLDKLDQILSVCTTVILSENNDLSEEESSGENMSSSRCHGEGTIPSKELRKRQIKYSDPINQLSLETSVRENLQTCAALHGESFNSAIGNMHPAALEQLKKALKMP
;
A
#
# COMPACT_ATOMS: atom_id res chain seq x y z
N MET A 1 -26.95 -16.91 33.62
CA MET A 1 -27.02 -16.20 34.93
C MET A 1 -25.98 -15.11 34.96
N ALA A 2 -26.29 -13.96 35.52
CA ALA A 2 -25.33 -12.88 35.72
C ALA A 2 -24.30 -13.25 36.77
N LEU A 3 -23.04 -12.82 36.59
CA LEU A 3 -21.97 -13.00 37.57
C LEU A 3 -22.12 -11.96 38.68
N SER A 4 -21.80 -12.34 39.93
CA SER A 4 -21.94 -11.51 41.14
C SER A 4 -20.68 -11.56 42.00
N ALA A 5 -20.65 -10.85 43.08
CA ALA A 5 -19.52 -10.84 44.01
C ALA A 5 -19.20 -12.23 44.60
N SER A 6 -20.18 -13.14 44.67
CA SER A 6 -19.94 -14.53 45.08
C SER A 6 -19.12 -15.37 44.07
N ASP A 7 -19.01 -14.92 42.84
CA ASP A 7 -18.25 -15.59 41.77
C ASP A 7 -16.77 -15.15 41.72
N LEU A 8 -16.36 -14.14 42.48
CA LEU A 8 -14.99 -13.63 42.48
C LEU A 8 -13.92 -14.68 42.82
N PRO A 9 -14.07 -15.59 43.81
CA PRO A 9 -13.09 -16.64 44.07
C PRO A 9 -12.95 -17.61 42.91
N ALA A 10 -14.05 -17.94 42.25
CA ALA A 10 -14.04 -18.79 41.07
C ALA A 10 -13.36 -18.12 39.89
N MET A 11 -13.62 -16.83 39.66
CA MET A 11 -12.96 -16.02 38.62
C MET A 11 -11.44 -15.96 38.83
N TYR A 12 -11.01 -15.69 40.05
CA TYR A 12 -9.60 -15.69 40.41
C TYR A 12 -8.94 -17.06 40.14
N SER A 13 -9.60 -18.17 40.53
CA SER A 13 -9.09 -19.51 40.28
C SER A 13 -8.96 -19.83 38.80
N LEU A 14 -9.94 -19.41 37.97
CA LEU A 14 -9.88 -19.57 36.52
C LEU A 14 -8.72 -18.79 35.90
N LEU A 15 -8.52 -17.54 36.30
CA LEU A 15 -7.40 -16.72 35.85
C LEU A 15 -6.05 -17.35 36.26
N ALA A 16 -5.92 -17.80 37.51
CA ALA A 16 -4.69 -18.47 37.98
C ALA A 16 -4.42 -19.78 37.21
N ASN A 17 -5.43 -20.60 37.01
CA ASN A 17 -5.32 -21.89 36.29
C ASN A 17 -5.01 -21.69 34.79
N SER A 18 -5.53 -20.63 34.17
CA SER A 18 -5.22 -20.33 32.76
C SER A 18 -3.74 -19.95 32.52
N MET A 19 -3.02 -19.61 33.57
CA MET A 19 -1.58 -19.34 33.53
C MET A 19 -0.70 -20.56 33.83
N SER A 20 -1.33 -21.72 34.08
CA SER A 20 -0.59 -22.96 34.38
C SER A 20 0.22 -23.46 33.20
N GLY A 21 1.42 -23.95 33.45
CA GLY A 21 2.23 -24.65 32.46
C GLY A 21 1.64 -26.02 32.04
N ASP A 22 0.76 -26.59 32.89
CA ASP A 22 0.07 -27.84 32.61
C ASP A 22 -1.18 -27.58 31.72
N GLU A 23 -1.13 -28.16 30.52
CA GLU A 23 -2.18 -28.02 29.51
C GLU A 23 -3.54 -28.57 30.00
N SER A 24 -3.50 -29.62 30.83
CA SER A 24 -4.72 -30.24 31.38
C SER A 24 -5.47 -29.31 32.38
N VAL A 25 -4.77 -28.38 32.99
CA VAL A 25 -5.31 -27.38 33.89
C VAL A 25 -5.66 -26.08 33.13
N ARG A 26 -4.78 -25.71 32.19
CA ARG A 26 -4.91 -24.45 31.44
C ARG A 26 -6.11 -24.45 30.49
N LYS A 27 -6.22 -25.45 29.59
CA LYS A 27 -7.29 -25.48 28.58
C LYS A 27 -8.71 -25.42 29.13
N PRO A 28 -9.07 -26.19 30.16
CA PRO A 28 -10.40 -26.07 30.77
C PRO A 28 -10.68 -24.68 31.35
N ALA A 29 -9.65 -24.05 31.96
CA ALA A 29 -9.79 -22.71 32.52
C ALA A 29 -9.97 -21.65 31.42
N GLU A 30 -9.22 -21.71 30.34
CA GLU A 30 -9.37 -20.84 29.16
C GLU A 30 -10.76 -20.99 28.53
N SER A 31 -11.25 -22.23 28.39
CA SER A 31 -12.60 -22.50 27.86
C SER A 31 -13.69 -21.90 28.76
N ALA A 32 -13.60 -22.08 30.08
CA ALA A 32 -14.54 -21.54 31.04
C ALA A 32 -14.53 -19.99 31.07
N LEU A 33 -13.38 -19.37 30.91
CA LEU A 33 -13.25 -17.91 30.80
C LEU A 33 -13.91 -17.41 29.49
N SER A 34 -13.67 -18.09 28.37
CA SER A 34 -14.28 -17.76 27.09
C SER A 34 -15.81 -17.87 27.10
N GLU A 35 -16.35 -18.91 27.74
CA GLU A 35 -17.81 -19.10 27.91
C GLU A 35 -18.41 -18.03 28.82
N SER A 36 -17.65 -17.56 29.81
CA SER A 36 -18.10 -16.54 30.76
C SER A 36 -18.02 -15.11 30.20
N GLU A 37 -17.28 -14.89 29.13
CA GLU A 37 -17.01 -13.55 28.58
C GLU A 37 -18.28 -12.79 28.16
N SER A 38 -19.30 -13.49 27.67
CA SER A 38 -20.58 -12.91 27.26
C SER A 38 -21.61 -12.74 28.40
N ARG A 39 -21.27 -13.21 29.61
CA ARG A 39 -22.22 -13.17 30.75
C ARG A 39 -22.23 -11.77 31.39
N PRO A 40 -23.41 -11.22 31.74
CA PRO A 40 -23.50 -9.99 32.51
C PRO A 40 -22.69 -10.07 33.82
N GLY A 41 -22.00 -9.00 34.19
CA GLY A 41 -21.17 -8.95 35.38
C GLY A 41 -19.72 -9.47 35.20
N PHE A 42 -19.37 -10.04 34.06
CA PHE A 42 -18.02 -10.54 33.79
C PHE A 42 -16.96 -9.43 33.91
N CYS A 43 -17.16 -8.29 33.25
CA CYS A 43 -16.26 -7.16 33.31
C CYS A 43 -16.17 -6.56 34.74
N SER A 44 -17.29 -6.55 35.46
CA SER A 44 -17.32 -6.08 36.86
C SER A 44 -16.48 -6.99 37.77
N CYS A 45 -16.56 -8.30 37.60
CA CYS A 45 -15.74 -9.26 38.34
C CYS A 45 -14.23 -9.10 37.99
N LEU A 46 -13.90 -8.92 36.71
CA LEU A 46 -12.51 -8.66 36.30
C LEU A 46 -11.98 -7.37 36.92
N MET A 47 -12.80 -6.29 36.95
CA MET A 47 -12.42 -5.02 37.55
C MET A 47 -12.13 -5.14 39.04
N GLU A 48 -12.90 -5.94 39.76
CA GLU A 48 -12.63 -6.21 41.19
C GLU A 48 -11.29 -6.96 41.38
N VAL A 49 -10.96 -7.92 40.51
CA VAL A 49 -9.65 -8.58 40.57
C VAL A 49 -8.51 -7.63 40.27
N ILE A 50 -8.68 -6.75 39.29
CA ILE A 50 -7.65 -5.77 38.90
C ILE A 50 -7.36 -4.80 40.03
N THR A 51 -8.40 -4.35 40.73
CA THR A 51 -8.32 -3.30 41.75
C THR A 51 -8.20 -3.82 43.18
N ALA A 52 -8.23 -5.14 43.40
CA ALA A 52 -8.14 -5.78 44.72
C ALA A 52 -6.81 -5.49 45.40
N LYS A 53 -6.86 -4.87 46.57
CA LYS A 53 -5.67 -4.57 47.40
C LYS A 53 -4.96 -5.82 47.91
N ASP A 54 -5.72 -6.84 48.24
CA ASP A 54 -5.21 -8.14 48.71
C ASP A 54 -4.42 -8.88 47.64
N LEU A 55 -4.62 -8.55 46.37
CA LEU A 55 -3.92 -9.11 45.23
C LEU A 55 -2.76 -8.23 44.69
N ALA A 56 -2.33 -7.22 45.45
CA ALA A 56 -1.27 -6.29 45.03
C ALA A 56 0.03 -7.00 44.58
N SER A 57 0.37 -8.11 45.21
CA SER A 57 1.54 -8.95 44.83
C SER A 57 1.32 -9.88 43.62
N GLN A 58 0.06 -10.12 43.24
CA GLN A 58 -0.33 -11.03 42.14
C GLN A 58 -0.46 -10.26 40.82
N VAL A 59 0.63 -9.64 40.39
CA VAL A 59 0.65 -8.74 39.22
C VAL A 59 0.22 -9.47 37.95
N ASP A 60 0.66 -10.72 37.75
CA ASP A 60 0.38 -11.47 36.53
C ASP A 60 -1.11 -11.77 36.37
N ILE A 61 -1.79 -12.15 37.46
CA ILE A 61 -3.24 -12.40 37.45
C ILE A 61 -4.02 -11.11 37.17
N ARG A 62 -3.62 -9.99 37.77
CA ARG A 62 -4.20 -8.68 37.54
C ARG A 62 -4.00 -8.21 36.09
N LEU A 63 -2.83 -8.47 35.52
CA LEU A 63 -2.56 -8.20 34.11
C LEU A 63 -3.44 -9.04 33.18
N LEU A 64 -3.54 -10.34 33.44
CA LEU A 64 -4.39 -11.22 32.67
C LEU A 64 -5.85 -10.81 32.72
N ALA A 65 -6.36 -10.48 33.91
CA ALA A 65 -7.72 -9.92 34.06
C ALA A 65 -7.91 -8.66 33.24
N SER A 66 -6.91 -7.78 33.18
CA SER A 66 -6.93 -6.56 32.36
C SER A 66 -6.98 -6.87 30.84
N VAL A 67 -6.30 -7.91 30.40
CA VAL A 67 -6.33 -8.37 28.99
C VAL A 67 -7.71 -8.90 28.60
N TYR A 68 -8.31 -9.76 29.45
CA TYR A 68 -9.68 -10.23 29.22
C TYR A 68 -10.68 -9.07 29.19
N PHE A 69 -10.54 -8.11 30.13
CA PHE A 69 -11.41 -6.93 30.14
C PHE A 69 -11.26 -6.10 28.85
N LYS A 70 -10.03 -5.88 28.38
CA LYS A 70 -9.79 -5.19 27.11
C LYS A 70 -10.46 -5.90 25.91
N ASN A 71 -10.36 -7.22 25.86
CA ASN A 71 -10.99 -8.02 24.81
C ASN A 71 -12.52 -7.91 24.87
N SER A 72 -13.09 -7.96 26.06
CA SER A 72 -14.54 -7.79 26.27
C SER A 72 -15.04 -6.39 25.87
N ILE A 73 -14.25 -5.31 26.10
CA ILE A 73 -14.57 -3.98 25.58
C ILE A 73 -14.67 -4.02 24.05
N ASN A 74 -13.68 -4.60 23.39
CA ASN A 74 -13.68 -4.64 21.93
C ASN A 74 -14.86 -5.41 21.33
N ARG A 75 -15.30 -6.48 22.00
CA ARG A 75 -16.36 -7.38 21.51
C ARG A 75 -17.75 -6.92 21.91
N TYR A 76 -17.96 -6.50 23.14
CA TYR A 76 -19.28 -6.38 23.76
C TYR A 76 -19.64 -4.95 24.23
N TRP A 77 -18.74 -4.00 24.22
CA TRP A 77 -19.03 -2.65 24.70
C TRP A 77 -20.01 -1.91 23.78
N ARG A 78 -19.89 -2.09 22.46
CA ARG A 78 -20.87 -1.54 21.51
C ARG A 78 -22.09 -2.45 21.43
N ASN A 79 -23.29 -1.91 21.65
CA ASN A 79 -24.52 -2.64 21.39
C ASN A 79 -24.69 -2.88 19.88
N ARG A 80 -24.47 -4.10 19.44
CA ARG A 80 -24.83 -4.55 18.08
C ARG A 80 -26.22 -5.16 18.14
N ARG A 81 -27.02 -5.03 17.06
CA ARG A 81 -28.43 -5.46 17.01
C ARG A 81 -28.67 -6.93 17.40
N ASP A 82 -27.66 -7.79 17.30
CA ASP A 82 -27.75 -9.23 17.48
C ASP A 82 -26.90 -9.79 18.64
N SER A 83 -26.32 -8.95 19.50
CA SER A 83 -25.50 -9.41 20.63
C SER A 83 -26.00 -8.87 21.98
N SER A 84 -26.01 -9.75 22.99
CA SER A 84 -26.13 -9.35 24.40
C SER A 84 -24.86 -8.58 24.81
N GLY A 85 -24.85 -7.27 24.62
CA GLY A 85 -23.75 -6.40 25.04
C GLY A 85 -23.75 -6.19 26.57
N ILE A 86 -22.71 -5.51 27.08
CA ILE A 86 -22.63 -5.08 28.48
C ILE A 86 -23.78 -4.08 28.74
N SER A 87 -24.51 -4.25 29.84
CA SER A 87 -25.65 -3.37 30.19
C SER A 87 -25.19 -1.93 30.44
N ASN A 88 -26.06 -0.96 30.22
CA ASN A 88 -25.74 0.45 30.50
C ASN A 88 -25.43 0.72 31.98
N GLU A 89 -26.12 0.01 32.87
CA GLU A 89 -25.86 0.10 34.30
C GLU A 89 -24.45 -0.38 34.67
N GLU A 90 -24.05 -1.52 34.11
CA GLU A 90 -22.69 -2.06 34.27
C GLU A 90 -21.62 -1.11 33.67
N LYS A 91 -21.88 -0.52 32.50
CA LYS A 91 -20.96 0.46 31.88
C LYS A 91 -20.78 1.70 32.78
N ILE A 92 -21.84 2.23 33.36
CA ILE A 92 -21.78 3.35 34.27
C ILE A 92 -20.93 2.98 35.50
N HIS A 93 -21.20 1.81 36.08
CA HIS A 93 -20.45 1.32 37.25
C HIS A 93 -18.95 1.16 36.92
N LEU A 94 -18.62 0.57 35.79
CA LEU A 94 -17.24 0.35 35.36
C LEU A 94 -16.49 1.68 35.11
N ARG A 95 -17.14 2.66 34.48
CA ARG A 95 -16.56 4.01 34.26
C ARG A 95 -16.26 4.71 35.60
N GLN A 96 -17.20 4.64 36.54
CA GLN A 96 -16.99 5.22 37.87
C GLN A 96 -15.89 4.51 38.67
N LYS A 97 -15.84 3.19 38.62
CA LYS A 97 -14.81 2.39 39.29
C LYS A 97 -13.41 2.65 38.72
N LEU A 98 -13.28 2.75 37.40
CA LEU A 98 -12.02 3.09 36.74
C LEU A 98 -11.51 4.48 37.17
N LEU A 99 -12.37 5.48 37.24
CA LEU A 99 -12.01 6.84 37.70
C LEU A 99 -11.77 6.95 39.21
N SER A 100 -12.26 6.00 40.01
CA SER A 100 -11.96 5.93 41.43
C SER A 100 -10.60 5.30 41.76
N HIS A 101 -10.00 4.56 40.83
CA HIS A 101 -8.74 3.84 41.02
C HIS A 101 -7.58 4.48 40.23
N LEU A 102 -7.33 5.77 40.46
CA LEU A 102 -6.31 6.53 39.72
C LEU A 102 -4.90 6.38 40.31
N ARG A 103 -4.77 6.03 41.60
CA ARG A 103 -3.49 5.86 42.28
C ARG A 103 -3.05 4.39 42.30
N GLU A 104 -2.57 3.88 41.17
CA GLU A 104 -2.02 2.53 41.06
C GLU A 104 -0.49 2.55 41.21
N GLU A 105 0.02 1.77 42.14
CA GLU A 105 1.46 1.72 42.43
C GLU A 105 2.23 0.96 41.36
N ASN A 106 1.67 -0.16 40.87
CA ASN A 106 2.31 -0.94 39.84
C ASN A 106 2.17 -0.28 38.49
N TYR A 107 3.30 -0.04 37.82
CA TYR A 107 3.35 0.66 36.54
C TYR A 107 2.62 -0.10 35.42
N GLN A 108 2.77 -1.44 35.35
CA GLN A 108 2.15 -2.24 34.28
C GLN A 108 0.62 -2.28 34.42
N ILE A 109 0.12 -2.38 35.64
CA ILE A 109 -1.33 -2.32 35.91
C ILE A 109 -1.87 -0.92 35.61
N ALA A 110 -1.15 0.12 36.01
CA ALA A 110 -1.53 1.50 35.70
C ALA A 110 -1.61 1.75 34.18
N LEU A 111 -0.66 1.19 33.42
CA LEU A 111 -0.65 1.25 31.96
C LEU A 111 -1.88 0.56 31.38
N MET A 112 -2.21 -0.63 31.88
CA MET A 112 -3.40 -1.37 31.41
C MET A 112 -4.71 -0.63 31.76
N LEU A 113 -4.82 -0.06 32.95
CA LEU A 113 -5.97 0.77 33.32
C LEU A 113 -6.12 1.98 32.40
N ALA A 114 -5.02 2.64 32.04
CA ALA A 114 -5.02 3.73 31.08
C ALA A 114 -5.48 3.27 29.68
N VAL A 115 -5.08 2.05 29.25
CA VAL A 115 -5.56 1.45 28.00
C VAL A 115 -7.05 1.16 28.05
N LEU A 116 -7.56 0.58 29.14
CA LEU A 116 -9.00 0.31 29.32
C LEU A 116 -9.83 1.59 29.22
N ILE A 117 -9.43 2.62 29.97
CA ILE A 117 -10.11 3.94 29.95
C ILE A 117 -10.09 4.53 28.54
N SER A 118 -8.95 4.46 27.84
CA SER A 118 -8.83 5.01 26.51
C SER A 118 -9.70 4.28 25.47
N LYS A 119 -9.83 2.95 25.57
CA LYS A 119 -10.69 2.16 24.70
C LYS A 119 -12.18 2.44 24.93
N ILE A 120 -12.58 2.61 26.20
CA ILE A 120 -13.95 3.01 26.55
C ILE A 120 -14.20 4.45 26.05
N ALA A 121 -13.29 5.38 26.30
CA ALA A 121 -13.39 6.76 25.85
C ALA A 121 -13.54 6.85 24.32
N ARG A 122 -12.84 6.02 23.55
CA ARG A 122 -12.98 5.96 22.08
C ARG A 122 -14.43 5.70 21.65
N ILE A 123 -15.18 4.91 22.42
CA ILE A 123 -16.57 4.55 22.12
C ILE A 123 -17.55 5.56 22.69
N ASP A 124 -17.39 5.90 23.96
CA ASP A 124 -18.38 6.62 24.76
C ASP A 124 -18.22 8.14 24.74
N TYR A 125 -17.01 8.66 24.55
CA TYR A 125 -16.78 10.09 24.57
C TYR A 125 -17.18 10.76 23.25
N PRO A 126 -17.87 11.92 23.24
CA PRO A 126 -18.35 12.68 24.41
C PRO A 126 -19.77 12.32 24.86
N LYS A 127 -20.53 11.53 24.13
CA LYS A 127 -21.98 11.35 24.32
C LYS A 127 -22.34 10.68 25.66
N GLU A 128 -21.71 9.52 25.90
CA GLU A 128 -22.02 8.69 27.07
C GLU A 128 -21.06 8.93 28.26
N TRP A 129 -19.95 9.63 28.02
CA TRP A 129 -18.94 9.95 29.05
C TRP A 129 -18.38 11.36 28.91
N PRO A 130 -19.24 12.39 28.97
CA PRO A 130 -18.80 13.78 28.75
C PRO A 130 -17.87 14.32 29.86
N GLU A 131 -17.98 13.81 31.08
CA GLU A 131 -17.25 14.29 32.27
C GLU A 131 -15.80 13.75 32.34
N LEU A 132 -15.34 12.87 31.48
CA LEU A 132 -14.03 12.19 31.58
C LEU A 132 -12.88 13.17 31.81
N PHE A 133 -12.69 14.13 30.93
CA PHE A 133 -11.55 15.05 30.99
C PHE A 133 -11.70 16.08 32.13
N SER A 134 -12.90 16.51 32.42
CA SER A 134 -13.15 17.43 33.54
C SER A 134 -12.86 16.80 34.90
N VAL A 135 -13.25 15.54 35.10
CA VAL A 135 -12.92 14.77 36.33
C VAL A 135 -11.40 14.57 36.44
N LEU A 136 -10.73 14.17 35.35
CA LEU A 136 -9.27 13.99 35.38
C LEU A 136 -8.53 15.29 35.67
N ALA A 137 -8.96 16.41 35.11
CA ALA A 137 -8.40 17.74 35.40
C ALA A 137 -8.61 18.18 36.84
N GLN A 138 -9.80 17.91 37.37
CA GLN A 138 -10.10 18.20 38.77
C GLN A 138 -9.23 17.38 39.75
N GLN A 139 -9.06 16.08 39.45
CA GLN A 139 -8.22 15.20 40.28
C GLN A 139 -6.75 15.62 40.27
N LEU A 140 -6.26 16.17 39.16
CA LEU A 140 -4.88 16.67 39.03
C LEU A 140 -4.58 17.81 40.00
N GLN A 141 -5.55 18.62 40.41
CA GLN A 141 -5.34 19.79 41.28
C GLN A 141 -4.88 19.40 42.68
N SER A 142 -5.32 18.24 43.16
CA SER A 142 -5.02 17.76 44.53
C SER A 142 -4.13 16.49 44.52
N ALA A 143 -3.64 16.07 43.38
CA ALA A 143 -2.91 14.81 43.25
C ALA A 143 -1.44 14.92 43.70
N ASP A 144 -0.95 13.88 44.38
CA ASP A 144 0.48 13.69 44.59
C ASP A 144 1.20 13.36 43.25
N VAL A 145 2.53 13.28 43.28
CA VAL A 145 3.33 13.07 42.06
C VAL A 145 2.98 11.75 41.38
N LEU A 146 2.77 10.68 42.12
CA LEU A 146 2.40 9.37 41.56
C LEU A 146 1.03 9.39 40.92
N THR A 147 0.02 9.88 41.63
CA THR A 147 -1.34 9.97 41.09
C THR A 147 -1.38 10.86 39.84
N SER A 148 -0.70 12.00 39.90
CA SER A 148 -0.56 12.92 38.74
C SER A 148 0.10 12.25 37.54
N HIS A 149 1.17 11.47 37.73
CA HIS A 149 1.78 10.70 36.66
C HIS A 149 0.77 9.69 36.03
N ARG A 150 -0.02 8.99 36.87
CA ARG A 150 -1.04 8.05 36.38
C ARG A 150 -2.16 8.75 35.59
N ILE A 151 -2.60 9.89 36.07
CA ILE A 151 -3.62 10.69 35.38
C ILE A 151 -3.10 11.18 34.02
N PHE A 152 -1.88 11.68 33.94
CA PHE A 152 -1.27 12.06 32.65
C PHE A 152 -1.15 10.88 31.68
N MET A 153 -0.86 9.68 32.20
CA MET A 153 -0.83 8.47 31.39
C MET A 153 -2.22 8.16 30.77
N ILE A 154 -3.28 8.30 31.57
CA ILE A 154 -4.66 8.13 31.12
C ILE A 154 -5.04 9.17 30.07
N ILE A 155 -4.76 10.43 30.33
CA ILE A 155 -5.05 11.55 29.41
C ILE A 155 -4.35 11.34 28.09
N PHE A 156 -3.05 11.03 28.11
CA PHE A 156 -2.28 10.79 26.88
C PHE A 156 -2.85 9.65 26.05
N ARG A 157 -3.15 8.52 26.68
CA ARG A 157 -3.75 7.36 25.99
C ARG A 157 -5.11 7.68 25.41
N SER A 158 -5.97 8.35 26.16
CA SER A 158 -7.30 8.75 25.72
C SER A 158 -7.24 9.73 24.54
N LEU A 159 -6.39 10.75 24.61
CA LEU A 159 -6.19 11.68 23.49
C LEU A 159 -5.63 10.98 22.25
N LYS A 160 -4.70 10.03 22.42
CA LYS A 160 -4.16 9.25 21.32
C LYS A 160 -5.25 8.43 20.62
N GLU A 161 -6.13 7.77 21.35
CA GLU A 161 -7.25 7.01 20.78
C GLU A 161 -8.28 7.91 20.09
N LEU A 162 -8.63 9.04 20.71
CA LEU A 162 -9.61 9.97 20.14
C LEU A 162 -9.10 10.66 18.86
N SER A 163 -7.81 10.97 18.79
CA SER A 163 -7.20 11.62 17.62
C SER A 163 -7.22 10.75 16.35
N THR A 164 -7.40 9.44 16.47
CA THR A 164 -7.47 8.52 15.33
C THR A 164 -8.87 8.43 14.71
N LYS A 165 -9.88 9.06 15.31
CA LYS A 165 -11.23 9.10 14.77
C LYS A 165 -11.28 10.01 13.53
N ARG A 166 -11.98 9.57 12.47
CA ARG A 166 -11.97 10.23 11.16
C ARG A 166 -13.22 11.05 10.84
N LEU A 167 -14.32 10.86 11.59
CA LEU A 167 -15.56 11.60 11.35
C LEU A 167 -15.36 13.08 11.67
N ILE A 168 -15.96 13.96 10.88
CA ILE A 168 -15.87 15.43 11.06
C ILE A 168 -16.36 15.86 12.45
N SER A 169 -17.42 15.23 12.94
CA SER A 169 -17.93 15.48 14.29
C SER A 169 -16.91 15.13 15.39
N ASP A 170 -16.20 14.01 15.23
CA ASP A 170 -15.17 13.60 16.20
C ASP A 170 -13.96 14.52 16.15
N GLN A 171 -13.56 14.99 14.96
CA GLN A 171 -12.47 15.95 14.80
C GLN A 171 -12.82 17.30 15.43
N ARG A 172 -14.07 17.77 15.31
CA ARG A 172 -14.55 18.98 15.99
C ARG A 172 -14.52 18.82 17.51
N ASN A 173 -15.01 17.69 18.03
CA ASN A 173 -14.96 17.39 19.47
C ASN A 173 -13.51 17.37 19.98
N PHE A 174 -12.57 16.81 19.22
CA PHE A 174 -11.15 16.82 19.58
C PHE A 174 -10.56 18.22 19.57
N ALA A 175 -10.90 19.04 18.57
CA ALA A 175 -10.47 20.44 18.53
C ALA A 175 -11.00 21.26 19.72
N GLU A 176 -12.23 21.00 20.17
CA GLU A 176 -12.81 21.62 21.36
C GLU A 176 -12.06 21.22 22.65
N ILE A 177 -11.77 19.93 22.83
CA ILE A 177 -10.92 19.46 23.94
C ILE A 177 -9.57 20.18 23.91
N SER A 178 -8.97 20.25 22.71
CA SER A 178 -7.64 20.84 22.54
C SER A 178 -7.62 22.30 22.88
N SER A 179 -8.64 23.08 22.52
CA SER A 179 -8.73 24.50 22.83
C SER A 179 -8.84 24.77 24.34
N HIS A 180 -9.52 23.90 25.06
CA HIS A 180 -9.69 24.06 26.53
C HIS A 180 -8.53 23.48 27.34
N PHE A 181 -7.95 22.37 26.86
CA PHE A 181 -6.96 21.61 27.63
C PHE A 181 -5.51 22.03 27.34
N PHE A 182 -5.25 22.68 26.21
CA PHE A 182 -3.91 23.09 25.81
C PHE A 182 -3.28 24.07 26.79
N ASP A 183 -3.96 25.18 27.13
CA ASP A 183 -3.41 26.22 28.02
C ASP A 183 -3.09 25.66 29.39
N TYR A 184 -3.96 24.80 29.92
CA TYR A 184 -3.76 24.12 31.19
C TYR A 184 -2.52 23.21 31.19
N SER A 185 -2.41 22.33 30.16
CA SER A 185 -1.29 21.41 30.02
C SER A 185 0.03 22.16 29.82
N TRP A 186 -0.01 23.23 29.03
CA TRP A 186 1.16 24.06 28.74
C TRP A 186 1.67 24.77 29.99
N HIS A 187 0.79 25.31 30.85
CA HIS A 187 1.16 25.93 32.12
C HIS A 187 1.82 24.93 33.07
N ILE A 188 1.28 23.72 33.20
CA ILE A 188 1.87 22.68 34.04
C ILE A 188 3.25 22.29 33.50
N TRP A 189 3.40 22.11 32.18
CA TRP A 189 4.66 21.77 31.56
C TRP A 189 5.75 22.80 31.84
N GLN A 190 5.42 24.09 31.72
CA GLN A 190 6.36 25.19 31.96
C GLN A 190 6.78 25.27 33.46
N ARG A 191 5.85 25.05 34.35
CA ARG A 191 6.14 24.98 35.78
C ARG A 191 7.07 23.82 36.12
N ASP A 192 6.78 22.64 35.60
CA ASP A 192 7.51 21.41 35.87
C ASP A 192 8.92 21.44 35.30
N VAL A 193 9.13 22.00 34.09
CA VAL A 193 10.48 22.14 33.55
C VAL A 193 11.41 22.98 34.40
N GLN A 194 10.91 24.07 35.01
CA GLN A 194 11.69 24.90 35.91
C GLN A 194 12.07 24.13 37.18
N ALA A 195 11.12 23.38 37.75
CA ALA A 195 11.37 22.56 38.93
C ALA A 195 12.41 21.46 38.67
N ILE A 196 12.34 20.80 37.52
CA ILE A 196 13.30 19.75 37.09
C ILE A 196 14.70 20.32 36.90
N LEU A 197 14.82 21.47 36.23
CA LEU A 197 16.11 22.14 36.00
C LEU A 197 16.73 22.62 37.33
N HIS A 198 15.94 23.11 38.24
CA HIS A 198 16.41 23.46 39.61
C HIS A 198 16.91 22.20 40.33
N GLY A 199 16.15 21.09 40.30
CA GLY A 199 16.57 19.80 40.85
C GLY A 199 17.90 19.28 40.23
N PHE A 200 18.08 19.42 38.93
CA PHE A 200 19.32 19.03 38.23
C PHE A 200 20.50 19.92 38.62
N SER A 201 20.28 21.21 38.75
CA SER A 201 21.30 22.12 39.27
C SER A 201 21.75 21.75 40.69
N THR A 202 20.81 21.41 41.56
CA THR A 202 21.10 20.95 42.94
C THR A 202 21.88 19.63 42.93
N LEU A 203 21.48 18.67 42.13
CA LEU A 203 22.21 17.39 41.95
C LEU A 203 23.65 17.59 41.45
N SER A 204 23.85 18.51 40.53
CA SER A 204 25.15 18.84 39.98
C SER A 204 26.10 19.46 40.98
N GLN A 205 25.59 20.15 41.98
CA GLN A 205 26.37 20.81 43.04
C GLN A 205 26.65 19.92 44.26
N SER A 206 25.86 18.88 44.50
CA SER A 206 25.88 18.03 45.69
C SER A 206 26.90 16.88 45.58
N TYR A 207 28.15 17.16 45.29
CA TYR A 207 29.21 16.12 45.23
C TYR A 207 29.51 15.42 46.56
N ASN A 208 28.95 15.89 47.74
CA ASN A 208 29.38 15.49 49.07
C ASN A 208 28.29 15.20 50.12
N SER A 209 27.04 15.00 49.75
CA SER A 209 26.03 14.65 50.76
C SER A 209 25.57 13.20 50.62
N ASN A 210 25.87 12.43 51.63
CA ASN A 210 25.46 11.05 51.89
C ASN A 210 23.97 10.88 52.21
N ASP A 211 23.06 11.55 51.53
CA ASP A 211 21.66 11.41 51.83
C ASP A 211 20.95 10.66 50.71
N PRO A 212 20.35 9.47 50.98
CA PRO A 212 20.03 8.55 49.92
C PRO A 212 18.59 8.64 49.41
N ASN A 213 18.45 8.40 48.13
CA ASN A 213 17.39 7.74 47.39
C ASN A 213 15.97 8.30 47.35
N GLN A 214 15.39 8.90 48.38
CA GLN A 214 13.96 9.22 48.35
C GLN A 214 13.62 10.48 47.57
N HIS A 215 14.44 11.53 47.65
CA HIS A 215 14.27 12.73 46.82
C HIS A 215 14.60 12.51 45.34
N HIS A 216 15.50 11.59 45.05
CA HIS A 216 15.88 11.24 43.68
C HIS A 216 14.75 10.49 42.95
N ASP A 217 14.04 9.58 43.62
CA ASP A 217 12.92 8.84 43.02
C ASP A 217 11.71 9.76 42.77
N GLU A 218 11.43 10.71 43.65
CA GLU A 218 10.38 11.70 43.43
C GLU A 218 10.72 12.62 42.24
N LEU A 219 11.95 13.13 42.19
CA LEU A 219 12.41 13.93 41.04
C LEU A 219 12.34 13.16 39.73
N TYR A 220 12.73 11.89 39.78
CA TYR A 220 12.67 11.03 38.55
C TYR A 220 11.22 10.81 38.10
N LEU A 221 10.30 10.56 39.01
CA LEU A 221 8.87 10.42 38.68
C LEU A 221 8.30 11.74 38.13
N GLN A 222 8.73 12.88 38.62
CA GLN A 222 8.39 14.19 38.09
C GLN A 222 8.91 14.38 36.68
N CYS A 223 10.12 13.91 36.40
CA CYS A 223 10.70 13.87 35.03
C CYS A 223 9.85 13.04 34.09
N GLU A 224 9.44 11.84 34.49
CA GLU A 224 8.58 10.96 33.67
C GLU A 224 7.19 11.58 33.43
N ARG A 225 6.61 12.20 34.44
CA ARG A 225 5.34 12.94 34.29
C ARG A 225 5.47 14.10 33.30
N TRP A 226 6.55 14.85 33.36
CA TRP A 226 6.84 15.94 32.42
C TRP A 226 6.96 15.46 30.98
N LEU A 227 7.59 14.32 30.74
CA LEU A 227 7.65 13.70 29.40
C LEU A 227 6.25 13.28 28.88
N LEU A 228 5.38 12.79 29.78
CA LEU A 228 3.99 12.50 29.41
C LEU A 228 3.24 13.77 29.03
N CYS A 229 3.42 14.83 29.81
CA CYS A 229 2.82 16.13 29.51
C CYS A 229 3.29 16.67 28.15
N LEU A 230 4.57 16.50 27.79
CA LEU A 230 5.10 16.85 26.48
C LEU A 230 4.42 16.07 25.35
N LYS A 231 4.17 14.77 25.56
CA LYS A 231 3.43 13.94 24.59
C LYS A 231 1.98 14.41 24.43
N ILE A 232 1.34 14.84 25.51
CA ILE A 232 -0.01 15.43 25.50
C ILE A 232 -0.01 16.71 24.67
N ILE A 233 0.88 17.65 24.96
CA ILE A 233 1.01 18.93 24.25
C ILE A 233 1.22 18.68 22.74
N ARG A 234 2.12 17.76 22.40
CA ARG A 234 2.31 17.33 21.00
C ARG A 234 1.00 16.87 20.38
N GLN A 235 0.27 15.99 21.05
CA GLN A 235 -0.98 15.43 20.52
C GLN A 235 -2.04 16.51 20.31
N LEU A 236 -2.15 17.45 21.24
CA LEU A 236 -3.08 18.57 21.13
C LEU A 236 -2.73 19.51 19.97
N ILE A 237 -1.47 19.84 19.77
CA ILE A 237 -1.04 20.71 18.67
C ILE A 237 -1.22 20.02 17.31
N ILE A 238 -0.82 18.76 17.19
CA ILE A 238 -0.81 18.04 15.91
C ILE A 238 -2.22 17.66 15.45
N SER A 239 -3.08 17.21 16.38
CA SER A 239 -4.40 16.69 16.04
C SER A 239 -5.55 17.64 16.40
N GLY A 240 -5.33 18.57 17.30
CA GLY A 240 -6.36 19.48 17.80
C GLY A 240 -6.53 20.77 17.00
N PHE A 241 -5.58 21.07 16.13
CA PHE A 241 -5.64 22.24 15.26
C PHE A 241 -5.57 21.79 13.79
N PRO A 242 -6.36 22.41 12.89
CA PRO A 242 -6.28 22.11 11.47
C PRO A 242 -4.90 22.49 10.93
N SER A 243 -4.40 21.71 9.98
CA SER A 243 -3.11 22.00 9.33
C SER A 243 -3.18 23.33 8.58
N ASP A 244 -2.24 24.22 8.86
CA ASP A 244 -2.14 25.49 8.16
C ASP A 244 -1.67 25.36 6.71
N ALA A 245 -1.14 24.20 6.32
CA ALA A 245 -0.86 23.88 4.92
C ALA A 245 -2.13 23.83 4.05
N LYS A 246 -3.28 23.47 4.64
CA LYS A 246 -4.57 23.39 3.95
C LYS A 246 -5.38 24.68 4.05
N GLN A 247 -5.39 25.27 5.22
CA GLN A 247 -6.06 26.54 5.51
C GLN A 247 -5.05 27.48 6.12
N VAL A 248 -4.68 28.53 5.40
CA VAL A 248 -3.66 29.51 5.85
C VAL A 248 -4.21 30.30 7.04
N GLN A 249 -4.18 29.69 8.19
CA GLN A 249 -4.58 30.28 9.45
C GLN A 249 -3.46 30.11 10.47
N GLU A 250 -3.08 31.18 11.14
CA GLU A 250 -2.06 31.14 12.18
C GLU A 250 -2.48 30.18 13.32
N VAL A 251 -1.60 29.26 13.65
CA VAL A 251 -1.76 28.33 14.78
C VAL A 251 -0.99 28.91 15.98
N ARG A 252 -1.69 29.64 16.84
CA ARG A 252 -1.10 30.30 18.03
C ARG A 252 -0.18 29.40 18.86
N PRO A 253 -0.54 28.15 19.19
CA PRO A 253 0.31 27.28 19.98
C PRO A 253 1.70 27.03 19.40
N VAL A 254 1.85 27.04 18.08
CA VAL A 254 3.14 26.81 17.42
C VAL A 254 4.14 27.92 17.79
N LYS A 255 3.72 29.17 17.73
CA LYS A 255 4.56 30.32 18.06
C LYS A 255 4.87 30.44 19.55
N GLU A 256 3.96 30.01 20.41
CA GLU A 256 4.15 30.04 21.88
C GLU A 256 5.07 28.92 22.34
N VAL A 257 4.87 27.72 21.84
CA VAL A 257 5.53 26.50 22.31
C VAL A 257 6.95 26.35 21.74
N SER A 258 7.12 26.57 20.45
CA SER A 258 8.37 26.21 19.76
C SER A 258 9.62 26.89 20.32
N PRO A 259 9.64 28.21 20.63
CA PRO A 259 10.80 28.86 21.25
C PRO A 259 11.10 28.32 22.65
N VAL A 260 10.06 27.98 23.42
CA VAL A 260 10.21 27.44 24.78
C VAL A 260 10.76 26.02 24.75
N LEU A 261 10.35 25.20 23.82
CA LEU A 261 10.90 23.86 23.62
C LEU A 261 12.37 23.92 23.25
N LEU A 262 12.75 24.84 22.36
CA LEU A 262 14.15 25.07 22.02
C LEU A 262 14.99 25.49 23.24
N ASN A 263 14.49 26.41 24.02
CA ASN A 263 15.15 26.84 25.26
C ASN A 263 15.31 25.68 26.25
N ALA A 264 14.30 24.83 26.39
CA ALA A 264 14.38 23.63 27.21
C ALA A 264 15.48 22.67 26.72
N ILE A 265 15.59 22.44 25.41
CA ILE A 265 16.68 21.65 24.82
C ILE A 265 18.04 22.23 25.22
N GLN A 266 18.23 23.52 25.04
CA GLN A 266 19.48 24.22 25.37
C GLN A 266 19.82 24.11 26.86
N SER A 267 18.80 24.09 27.74
CA SER A 267 18.96 23.96 29.17
C SER A 267 19.30 22.53 29.62
N PHE A 268 18.79 21.52 28.95
CA PHE A 268 19.07 20.11 29.27
C PHE A 268 20.38 19.57 28.69
N LEU A 269 20.81 20.05 27.53
CA LEU A 269 22.01 19.55 26.84
C LEU A 269 23.28 19.50 27.69
N PRO A 270 23.62 20.51 28.53
CA PRO A 270 24.82 20.46 29.38
C PRO A 270 24.83 19.27 30.33
N TYR A 271 23.67 18.77 30.73
CA TYR A 271 23.54 17.62 31.64
C TYR A 271 23.84 16.28 30.96
N TYR A 272 23.86 16.23 29.65
CA TYR A 272 24.26 15.03 28.92
C TYR A 272 25.67 14.55 29.29
N SER A 273 26.63 15.44 29.29
CA SER A 273 27.99 15.10 29.69
C SER A 273 28.20 15.02 31.22
N SER A 274 27.59 15.90 31.96
CA SER A 274 27.79 15.94 33.42
C SER A 274 27.15 14.76 34.17
N PHE A 275 26.03 14.21 33.68
CA PHE A 275 25.32 13.09 34.33
C PHE A 275 25.75 11.69 33.81
N GLN A 276 26.50 11.60 32.74
CA GLN A 276 26.82 10.32 32.11
C GLN A 276 27.42 9.27 33.09
N LYS A 277 28.33 9.68 33.95
CA LYS A 277 29.04 8.77 34.87
C LYS A 277 28.48 8.82 36.30
N VAL A 278 27.79 9.86 36.66
CA VAL A 278 27.39 10.16 38.05
C VAL A 278 25.93 9.78 38.32
N HIS A 279 25.04 10.06 37.38
CA HIS A 279 23.60 9.85 37.57
C HIS A 279 22.97 9.12 36.34
N PRO A 280 23.14 7.80 36.20
CA PRO A 280 22.72 7.05 35.02
C PRO A 280 21.20 7.18 34.66
N LYS A 281 20.33 7.21 35.67
CA LYS A 281 18.87 7.38 35.47
C LYS A 281 18.54 8.78 34.90
N PHE A 282 19.14 9.83 35.41
CA PHE A 282 18.95 11.21 34.95
C PHE A 282 19.64 11.45 33.59
N TRP A 283 20.75 10.77 33.35
CA TRP A 283 21.40 10.78 32.04
C TRP A 283 20.50 10.14 30.97
N ASP A 284 19.88 9.01 31.29
CA ASP A 284 18.93 8.36 30.38
C ASP A 284 17.71 9.26 30.13
N PHE A 285 17.18 9.88 31.19
CA PHE A 285 16.11 10.86 31.04
C PHE A 285 16.55 12.04 30.16
N THR A 286 17.73 12.62 30.35
CA THR A 286 18.23 13.74 29.56
C THR A 286 18.32 13.41 28.08
N LYS A 287 18.78 12.20 27.74
CA LYS A 287 18.79 11.68 26.36
C LYS A 287 17.36 11.64 25.77
N ARG A 288 16.45 11.02 26.48
CA ARG A 288 15.04 10.93 26.06
C ARG A 288 14.37 12.31 25.94
N ALA A 289 14.65 13.20 26.89
CA ALA A 289 14.08 14.55 26.91
C ALA A 289 14.54 15.37 25.69
N CYS A 290 15.84 15.50 25.47
CA CYS A 290 16.38 16.25 24.32
C CYS A 290 15.91 15.68 22.98
N THR A 291 15.97 14.37 22.82
CA THR A 291 15.50 13.71 21.59
C THR A 291 13.99 13.91 21.40
N LYS A 292 13.18 13.80 22.46
CA LYS A 292 11.74 13.96 22.35
C LYS A 292 11.32 15.40 22.07
N LEU A 293 11.98 16.38 22.71
CA LEU A 293 11.75 17.80 22.42
C LEU A 293 12.01 18.13 20.95
N MET A 294 13.11 17.64 20.39
CA MET A 294 13.39 17.79 18.95
C MET A 294 12.36 17.10 18.07
N LYS A 295 11.96 15.88 18.40
CA LYS A 295 10.89 15.16 17.67
C LYS A 295 9.57 15.92 17.69
N VAL A 296 9.24 16.59 18.76
CA VAL A 296 8.03 17.43 18.85
C VAL A 296 8.16 18.65 17.93
N LEU A 297 9.31 19.34 17.93
CA LEU A 297 9.55 20.45 17.01
C LEU A 297 9.46 20.01 15.53
N VAL A 298 10.05 18.87 15.18
CA VAL A 298 9.94 18.29 13.81
C VAL A 298 8.48 18.01 13.44
N ALA A 299 7.72 17.41 14.36
CA ALA A 299 6.30 17.11 14.12
C ALA A 299 5.46 18.39 13.95
N ILE A 300 5.73 19.43 14.73
CA ILE A 300 5.06 20.73 14.62
C ILE A 300 5.37 21.36 13.25
N GLN A 301 6.62 21.37 12.84
CA GLN A 301 7.03 21.89 11.53
C GLN A 301 6.31 21.16 10.38
N GLY A 302 6.27 19.83 10.42
CA GLY A 302 5.59 19.04 9.41
C GLY A 302 4.07 19.24 9.34
N ARG A 303 3.43 19.50 10.48
CA ARG A 303 1.97 19.71 10.56
C ARG A 303 1.54 21.14 10.26
N HIS A 304 2.30 22.12 10.73
CA HIS A 304 2.00 23.54 10.66
C HIS A 304 3.18 24.33 10.05
N PRO A 305 3.53 24.06 8.78
CA PRO A 305 4.74 24.66 8.17
C PRO A 305 4.68 26.18 8.08
N TYR A 306 3.52 26.80 7.83
CA TYR A 306 3.42 28.24 7.73
C TYR A 306 3.59 28.95 9.06
N SER A 307 2.97 28.45 10.13
CA SER A 307 3.13 29.01 11.49
C SER A 307 4.57 28.79 12.01
N PHE A 308 5.16 27.63 11.72
CA PHE A 308 6.56 27.34 12.05
C PHE A 308 7.55 28.19 11.24
N GLY A 309 7.18 28.60 10.04
CA GLY A 309 7.95 29.44 9.15
C GLY A 309 8.09 30.90 9.63
N ASP A 310 7.42 31.29 10.71
CA ASP A 310 7.63 32.60 11.33
C ASP A 310 9.09 32.78 11.73
N LYS A 311 9.64 33.96 11.47
CA LYS A 311 11.06 34.28 11.76
C LYS A 311 11.43 34.02 13.21
N CYS A 312 10.54 34.29 14.15
CA CYS A 312 10.78 34.09 15.59
C CYS A 312 10.91 32.61 15.97
N VAL A 313 10.39 31.70 15.19
CA VAL A 313 10.44 30.24 15.39
C VAL A 313 11.52 29.60 14.51
N LEU A 314 11.45 29.83 13.21
CA LEU A 314 12.28 29.17 12.23
C LEU A 314 13.76 29.53 12.39
N LEU A 315 14.09 30.81 12.53
CA LEU A 315 15.48 31.26 12.57
C LEU A 315 16.24 30.67 13.78
N PRO A 316 15.75 30.75 15.02
CA PRO A 316 16.45 30.17 16.16
C PRO A 316 16.60 28.65 16.08
N VAL A 317 15.56 27.95 15.64
CA VAL A 317 15.57 26.49 15.55
C VAL A 317 16.52 26.01 14.47
N LEU A 318 16.44 26.59 13.29
CA LEU A 318 17.33 26.21 12.18
C LEU A 318 18.79 26.54 12.49
N ASP A 319 19.07 27.72 13.04
CA ASP A 319 20.44 28.12 13.41
C ASP A 319 21.02 27.19 14.49
N PHE A 320 20.22 26.85 15.49
CA PHE A 320 20.62 25.90 16.53
C PHE A 320 20.95 24.51 15.93
N CYS A 321 20.11 23.98 15.05
CA CYS A 321 20.34 22.69 14.42
C CYS A 321 21.59 22.70 13.53
N LEU A 322 21.77 23.74 12.72
CA LEU A 322 22.95 23.89 11.87
C LEU A 322 24.25 23.97 12.70
N ASN A 323 24.24 24.73 13.80
CA ASN A 323 25.40 24.83 14.68
C ASN A 323 25.74 23.50 15.34
N LYS A 324 24.73 22.72 15.78
CA LYS A 324 24.95 21.41 16.40
C LYS A 324 25.46 20.37 15.41
N ILE A 325 25.02 20.42 14.15
CA ILE A 325 25.52 19.53 13.11
C ILE A 325 26.98 19.89 12.75
N THR A 326 27.28 21.15 12.56
CA THR A 326 28.63 21.60 12.09
C THR A 326 29.66 21.58 13.21
N ASP A 327 29.28 21.92 14.44
CA ASP A 327 30.17 21.93 15.61
C ASP A 327 29.44 21.37 16.87
N PRO A 328 29.24 20.04 16.97
CA PRO A 328 28.57 19.44 18.10
C PRO A 328 29.38 19.46 19.41
N GLY A 329 30.70 19.71 19.33
CA GLY A 329 31.62 19.45 20.43
C GLY A 329 31.92 17.97 20.60
N THR A 330 32.99 17.63 21.30
CA THR A 330 33.43 16.23 21.51
C THR A 330 32.40 15.38 22.26
N ASP A 331 31.69 15.98 23.21
CA ASP A 331 30.75 15.27 24.08
C ASP A 331 29.44 14.87 23.34
N LEU A 332 28.95 15.73 22.46
CA LEU A 332 27.67 15.48 21.75
C LEU A 332 27.81 14.57 20.53
N LEU A 333 29.04 14.31 20.04
CA LEU A 333 29.25 13.36 18.95
C LEU A 333 28.75 11.95 19.31
N SER A 334 28.80 11.57 20.57
CA SER A 334 28.24 10.30 21.05
C SER A 334 26.71 10.31 21.20
N PHE A 335 26.08 11.48 21.13
CA PHE A 335 24.63 11.63 21.24
C PHE A 335 23.95 11.55 19.85
N GLU A 336 24.09 10.41 19.18
CA GLU A 336 23.62 10.19 17.81
C GLU A 336 22.12 10.50 17.63
N GLN A 337 21.27 10.04 18.53
CA GLN A 337 19.82 10.23 18.42
C GLN A 337 19.41 11.72 18.42
N PHE A 338 20.11 12.54 19.12
CA PHE A 338 19.89 13.99 19.12
C PHE A 338 20.38 14.64 17.82
N LEU A 339 21.59 14.28 17.35
CA LEU A 339 22.13 14.77 16.10
C LEU A 339 21.26 14.37 14.91
N ILE A 340 20.73 13.15 14.92
CA ILE A 340 19.75 12.67 13.92
C ILE A 340 18.55 13.62 13.87
N GLN A 341 17.99 14.00 15.03
CA GLN A 341 16.82 14.89 15.05
C GLN A 341 17.16 16.31 14.55
N CYS A 342 18.37 16.80 14.80
CA CYS A 342 18.83 18.06 14.24
C CYS A 342 18.92 17.99 12.71
N MET A 343 19.47 16.89 12.16
CA MET A 343 19.54 16.67 10.72
C MET A 343 18.16 16.49 10.07
N VAL A 344 17.26 15.76 10.73
CA VAL A 344 15.87 15.61 10.28
C VAL A 344 15.17 16.96 10.19
N MET A 345 15.35 17.83 11.21
CA MET A 345 14.77 19.17 11.20
C MET A 345 15.26 19.99 10.01
N VAL A 346 16.56 20.05 9.79
CA VAL A 346 17.14 20.78 8.65
C VAL A 346 16.66 20.24 7.33
N LYS A 347 16.64 18.91 7.18
CA LYS A 347 16.13 18.25 5.98
C LYS A 347 14.66 18.58 5.73
N CYS A 348 13.80 18.45 6.72
CA CYS A 348 12.38 18.76 6.60
C CYS A 348 12.11 20.21 6.20
N ILE A 349 12.89 21.15 6.71
CA ILE A 349 12.80 22.57 6.34
C ILE A 349 13.22 22.78 4.87
N LEU A 350 14.32 22.18 4.45
CA LEU A 350 14.83 22.33 3.08
C LEU A 350 13.95 21.64 2.02
N GLU A 351 13.27 20.55 2.36
CA GLU A 351 12.35 19.85 1.47
C GLU A 351 10.92 20.45 1.46
N CYS A 352 10.57 21.28 2.44
CA CYS A 352 9.20 21.73 2.64
C CYS A 352 8.64 22.42 1.38
N LYS A 353 7.60 21.83 0.81
CA LYS A 353 6.97 22.34 -0.41
C LYS A 353 6.26 23.68 -0.18
N GLU A 354 5.73 23.86 1.01
CA GLU A 354 5.03 25.07 1.43
C GLU A 354 5.95 26.30 1.51
N TYR A 355 7.26 26.07 1.65
CA TYR A 355 8.28 27.14 1.66
C TYR A 355 8.81 27.48 0.26
N LYS A 356 8.41 26.73 -0.77
CA LYS A 356 8.82 26.98 -2.17
C LYS A 356 7.74 27.80 -2.90
N PRO A 357 8.10 28.75 -3.76
CA PRO A 357 7.12 29.52 -4.50
C PRO A 357 6.28 28.63 -5.42
N SER A 358 4.94 28.70 -5.27
CA SER A 358 3.99 27.93 -6.07
C SER A 358 3.80 28.59 -7.45
N LEU A 359 4.01 27.82 -8.52
CA LEU A 359 3.68 28.18 -9.90
C LEU A 359 2.29 27.61 -10.23
N SER A 360 1.21 28.23 -9.76
CA SER A 360 -0.13 27.81 -10.16
C SER A 360 -0.68 28.69 -11.27
N GLY A 361 -0.85 28.11 -12.46
CA GLY A 361 -1.49 28.73 -13.62
C GLY A 361 -3.01 28.47 -13.70
N ARG A 362 -3.71 28.24 -12.58
CA ARG A 362 -5.16 27.99 -12.56
C ARG A 362 -5.93 29.28 -12.31
N VAL A 363 -7.08 29.43 -12.99
CA VAL A 363 -8.07 30.47 -12.72
C VAL A 363 -8.68 30.22 -11.34
N MET A 364 -8.60 31.20 -10.42
CA MET A 364 -9.00 31.05 -9.02
C MET A 364 -10.05 32.09 -8.63
N ASP A 365 -10.89 31.75 -7.65
CA ASP A 365 -11.84 32.66 -7.02
C ASP A 365 -11.13 33.71 -6.14
N GLU A 366 -11.77 34.85 -5.86
CA GLU A 366 -11.17 35.96 -5.07
C GLU A 366 -10.64 35.54 -3.70
N ASN A 367 -11.32 34.59 -2.99
CA ASN A 367 -10.87 34.05 -1.72
C ASN A 367 -9.62 33.18 -1.86
N GLN A 368 -9.51 32.45 -2.96
CA GLN A 368 -8.32 31.62 -3.28
C GLN A 368 -7.13 32.50 -3.64
N ILE A 369 -7.35 33.60 -4.36
CA ILE A 369 -6.31 34.58 -4.69
C ILE A 369 -5.72 35.20 -3.42
N THR A 370 -6.54 35.52 -2.42
CA THR A 370 -6.08 36.10 -1.15
C THR A 370 -5.25 35.07 -0.36
N GLN A 371 -5.67 33.81 -0.30
CA GLN A 371 -4.91 32.74 0.36
C GLN A 371 -3.57 32.47 -0.33
N GLU A 372 -3.56 32.43 -1.65
CA GLU A 372 -2.32 32.22 -2.42
C GLU A 372 -1.34 33.40 -2.24
N GLN A 373 -1.84 34.61 -2.11
CA GLN A 373 -1.00 35.78 -1.82
C GLN A 373 -0.36 35.71 -0.42
N ILE A 374 -1.12 35.23 0.59
CA ILE A 374 -0.59 35.01 1.95
C ILE A 374 0.47 33.90 1.94
N LYS A 375 0.22 32.79 1.26
CA LYS A 375 1.20 31.71 1.10
C LYS A 375 2.48 32.21 0.45
N LYS A 376 2.36 32.97 -0.61
CA LYS A 376 3.50 33.59 -1.31
C LYS A 376 4.30 34.53 -0.41
N ASN A 377 3.63 35.35 0.39
CA ASN A 377 4.31 36.24 1.34
C ASN A 377 5.07 35.43 2.41
N ILE A 378 4.47 34.39 2.96
CA ILE A 378 5.14 33.53 3.95
C ILE A 378 6.32 32.79 3.29
N SER A 379 6.13 32.23 2.11
CA SER A 379 7.18 31.56 1.35
C SER A 379 8.38 32.50 1.07
N ASN A 380 8.13 33.75 0.70
CA ASN A 380 9.17 34.75 0.50
C ASN A 380 9.89 35.12 1.79
N ALA A 381 9.14 35.26 2.91
CA ALA A 381 9.72 35.53 4.21
C ALA A 381 10.62 34.36 4.68
N VAL A 382 10.18 33.12 4.51
CA VAL A 382 10.98 31.93 4.80
C VAL A 382 12.22 31.88 3.89
N GLY A 383 12.08 32.15 2.61
CA GLY A 383 13.20 32.25 1.67
C GLY A 383 14.25 33.27 2.13
N GLY A 384 13.82 34.41 2.66
CA GLY A 384 14.70 35.44 3.26
C GLY A 384 15.46 34.89 4.50
N VAL A 385 14.78 34.16 5.39
CA VAL A 385 15.40 33.52 6.55
C VAL A 385 16.44 32.47 6.09
N LEU A 386 16.07 31.60 5.16
CA LEU A 386 16.97 30.56 4.63
C LEU A 386 18.21 31.16 3.97
N THR A 387 18.04 32.21 3.18
CA THR A 387 19.17 32.91 2.54
C THR A 387 20.10 33.55 3.58
N SER A 388 19.54 34.11 4.63
CA SER A 388 20.30 34.74 5.74
C SER A 388 21.08 33.69 6.55
N LEU A 389 20.49 32.53 6.82
CA LEU A 389 21.12 31.46 7.62
C LEU A 389 22.05 30.55 6.83
N LEU A 390 21.85 30.45 5.53
CA LEU A 390 22.60 29.59 4.62
C LEU A 390 23.32 30.41 3.54
N PRO A 391 24.27 31.26 3.89
CA PRO A 391 25.18 31.82 2.91
C PRO A 391 26.01 30.73 2.25
N ASN A 392 26.59 31.01 1.09
CA ASN A 392 27.35 30.02 0.31
C ASN A 392 28.44 29.32 1.15
N GLU A 393 29.16 30.09 1.99
CA GLU A 393 30.22 29.57 2.86
C GLU A 393 29.66 28.53 3.85
N ARG A 394 28.48 28.78 4.41
CA ARG A 394 27.87 27.86 5.38
C ARG A 394 27.32 26.61 4.70
N ILE A 395 26.78 26.73 3.50
CA ILE A 395 26.34 25.58 2.68
C ILE A 395 27.51 24.67 2.36
N VAL A 396 28.63 25.27 1.91
CA VAL A 396 29.87 24.53 1.61
C VAL A 396 30.43 23.89 2.89
N LEU A 397 30.44 24.61 4.01
CA LEU A 397 30.89 24.07 5.30
C LEU A 397 30.01 22.87 5.72
N LEU A 398 28.69 22.99 5.63
CA LEU A 398 27.77 21.91 5.97
C LEU A 398 28.00 20.68 5.09
N CYS A 399 28.14 20.86 3.78
CA CYS A 399 28.45 19.78 2.84
C CYS A 399 29.78 19.08 3.21
N ASN A 400 30.84 19.85 3.46
CA ASN A 400 32.15 19.29 3.87
C ASN A 400 32.05 18.53 5.19
N VAL A 401 31.35 19.06 6.18
CA VAL A 401 31.18 18.41 7.49
C VAL A 401 30.39 17.10 7.36
N LEU A 402 29.34 17.10 6.57
CA LEU A 402 28.54 15.87 6.33
C LEU A 402 29.43 14.77 5.74
N ILE A 403 30.22 15.09 4.72
CA ILE A 403 31.07 14.09 4.05
C ILE A 403 32.24 13.68 4.93
N ARG A 404 33.00 14.65 5.47
CA ARG A 404 34.25 14.38 6.19
C ARG A 404 34.07 13.83 7.58
N ARG A 405 32.95 14.06 8.24
CA ARG A 405 32.66 13.58 9.60
C ARG A 405 31.62 12.48 9.65
N TYR A 406 30.44 12.68 9.03
CA TYR A 406 29.29 11.79 9.24
C TYR A 406 29.20 10.65 8.22
N PHE A 407 29.77 10.80 7.03
CA PHE A 407 29.82 9.70 6.05
C PHE A 407 30.95 8.71 6.35
N VAL A 408 31.95 9.13 7.07
CA VAL A 408 33.11 8.29 7.38
C VAL A 408 32.71 7.12 8.24
N LEU A 409 33.11 5.91 7.84
CA LEU A 409 32.86 4.69 8.60
C LEU A 409 33.54 4.71 9.97
N THR A 410 32.78 4.35 10.99
CA THR A 410 33.29 4.20 12.35
C THR A 410 33.96 2.83 12.55
N ALA A 411 34.66 2.65 13.67
CA ALA A 411 35.21 1.34 14.02
C ALA A 411 34.13 0.25 14.13
N SER A 412 32.94 0.62 14.64
CA SER A 412 31.78 -0.29 14.72
C SER A 412 31.26 -0.66 13.33
N ASP A 413 31.19 0.30 12.40
CA ASP A 413 30.78 0.03 11.01
C ASP A 413 31.76 -0.93 10.32
N LEU A 414 33.06 -0.77 10.56
CA LEU A 414 34.07 -1.66 10.00
C LEU A 414 33.97 -3.07 10.58
N GLU A 415 33.76 -3.18 11.87
CA GLU A 415 33.54 -4.45 12.51
C GLU A 415 32.31 -5.17 11.91
N GLU A 416 31.22 -4.47 11.73
CA GLU A 416 29.99 -5.01 11.15
C GLU A 416 30.17 -5.42 9.68
N LEU A 417 30.87 -4.64 8.87
CA LEU A 417 31.18 -4.98 7.47
C LEU A 417 31.91 -6.33 7.34
N TYR A 418 32.82 -6.62 8.27
CA TYR A 418 33.62 -7.85 8.20
C TYR A 418 33.00 -9.03 8.96
N GLN A 419 32.28 -8.79 10.04
CA GLN A 419 31.66 -9.85 10.86
C GLN A 419 30.22 -10.16 10.46
N ASN A 420 29.42 -9.13 10.14
CA ASN A 420 28.01 -9.25 9.79
C ASN A 420 27.70 -8.53 8.46
N PRO A 421 28.28 -8.95 7.35
CA PRO A 421 28.20 -8.22 6.09
C PRO A 421 26.78 -8.08 5.53
N GLU A 422 25.87 -8.99 5.81
CA GLU A 422 24.46 -8.89 5.41
C GLU A 422 23.74 -7.76 6.14
N SER A 423 23.85 -7.71 7.46
CA SER A 423 23.30 -6.64 8.29
C SER A 423 23.85 -5.28 7.86
N PHE A 424 25.16 -5.19 7.64
CA PHE A 424 25.79 -3.97 7.15
C PHE A 424 25.23 -3.53 5.79
N HIS A 425 24.97 -4.46 4.88
CA HIS A 425 24.39 -4.17 3.58
C HIS A 425 22.97 -3.59 3.73
N HIS A 426 22.11 -4.18 4.56
CA HIS A 426 20.74 -3.74 4.74
C HIS A 426 20.61 -2.41 5.50
N GLU A 427 21.57 -2.07 6.34
CA GLU A 427 21.63 -0.75 6.98
C GLU A 427 21.80 0.41 5.99
N GLN A 428 22.30 0.12 4.80
CA GLN A 428 22.45 1.12 3.74
C GLN A 428 21.15 1.44 3.00
N ASP A 429 20.07 0.70 3.27
CA ASP A 429 18.77 1.01 2.72
C ASP A 429 18.21 2.28 3.36
N MET A 430 17.96 3.29 2.55
CA MET A 430 17.49 4.61 2.98
C MET A 430 16.06 4.60 3.57
N VAL A 431 15.44 3.43 3.68
CA VAL A 431 14.08 3.27 4.25
C VAL A 431 14.04 3.69 5.72
N GLN A 432 15.13 3.48 6.45
CA GLN A 432 15.24 3.80 7.88
C GLN A 432 16.23 4.94 8.18
N TRP A 433 16.34 5.90 7.29
CA TRP A 433 17.28 7.01 7.41
C TRP A 433 17.13 7.84 8.70
N THR A 434 15.97 7.79 9.37
CA THR A 434 15.73 8.48 10.65
C THR A 434 16.29 7.76 11.88
N GLU A 435 16.82 6.56 11.73
CA GLU A 435 17.24 5.72 12.87
C GLU A 435 18.75 5.71 13.10
N LYS A 436 19.54 5.86 12.04
CA LYS A 436 20.99 5.82 12.07
C LYS A 436 21.61 7.15 11.60
N LEU A 437 22.74 7.52 12.22
CA LEU A 437 23.37 8.84 11.99
C LEU A 437 23.87 9.01 10.55
N ARG A 438 24.61 8.03 10.02
CA ARG A 438 25.15 8.11 8.66
C ARG A 438 24.06 8.14 7.58
N PRO A 439 23.07 7.25 7.52
CA PRO A 439 21.98 7.34 6.56
C PRO A 439 21.18 8.65 6.66
N CYS A 440 21.04 9.19 7.87
CA CYS A 440 20.41 10.50 8.07
C CYS A 440 21.25 11.64 7.47
N ALA A 441 22.56 11.61 7.67
CA ALA A 441 23.48 12.57 7.07
C ALA A 441 23.49 12.48 5.54
N GLU A 442 23.45 11.29 4.98
CA GLU A 442 23.32 11.03 3.54
C GLU A 442 22.03 11.60 2.97
N ALA A 443 20.91 11.39 3.66
CA ALA A 443 19.61 11.94 3.26
C ALA A 443 19.59 13.49 3.30
N LEU A 444 20.17 14.08 4.32
CA LEU A 444 20.33 15.54 4.40
C LEU A 444 21.24 16.08 3.28
N TYR A 445 22.35 15.39 3.00
CA TYR A 445 23.27 15.76 1.95
C TYR A 445 22.60 15.78 0.57
N ILE A 446 21.80 14.79 0.25
CA ILE A 446 21.07 14.73 -1.03
C ILE A 446 20.17 15.94 -1.18
N VAL A 447 19.37 16.29 -0.18
CA VAL A 447 18.47 17.44 -0.21
C VAL A 447 19.26 18.77 -0.30
N LEU A 448 20.35 18.88 0.46
CA LEU A 448 21.21 20.07 0.39
C LEU A 448 21.82 20.23 -1.00
N PHE A 449 22.27 19.15 -1.59
CA PHE A 449 22.86 19.14 -2.94
C PHE A 449 21.81 19.48 -4.01
N GLU A 450 20.61 18.90 -3.94
CA GLU A 450 19.52 19.20 -4.88
C GLU A 450 19.14 20.69 -4.87
N ASN A 451 19.12 21.30 -3.71
CA ASN A 451 18.80 22.72 -3.57
C ASN A 451 19.93 23.66 -4.03
N HIS A 452 21.19 23.18 -4.03
CA HIS A 452 22.38 24.00 -4.29
C HIS A 452 23.39 23.30 -5.23
N SER A 453 22.91 22.58 -6.23
CA SER A 453 23.72 21.75 -7.12
C SER A 453 24.81 22.50 -7.84
N GLN A 454 24.53 23.73 -8.30
CA GLN A 454 25.51 24.56 -9.00
C GLN A 454 26.70 25.00 -8.11
N LEU A 455 26.42 25.24 -6.82
CA LEU A 455 27.46 25.57 -5.85
C LEU A 455 28.22 24.32 -5.41
N LEU A 456 27.52 23.25 -5.10
CA LEU A 456 28.10 22.05 -4.47
C LEU A 456 28.72 21.07 -5.46
N GLY A 457 28.31 21.08 -6.74
CA GLY A 457 28.89 20.21 -7.76
C GLY A 457 30.40 20.31 -7.83
N PRO A 458 30.98 21.50 -8.07
CA PRO A 458 32.41 21.70 -8.06
C PRO A 458 33.08 21.36 -6.71
N VAL A 459 32.42 21.65 -5.60
CA VAL A 459 32.93 21.35 -4.24
C VAL A 459 33.07 19.84 -4.03
N VAL A 460 32.08 19.07 -4.38
CA VAL A 460 32.09 17.59 -4.25
C VAL A 460 33.16 16.99 -5.16
N VAL A 461 33.26 17.45 -6.41
CA VAL A 461 34.32 17.00 -7.34
C VAL A 461 35.73 17.33 -6.81
N SER A 462 35.92 18.53 -6.27
CA SER A 462 37.21 18.91 -5.66
C SER A 462 37.57 18.03 -4.47
N LEU A 463 36.60 17.77 -3.60
CA LEU A 463 36.78 16.87 -2.44
C LEU A 463 37.08 15.43 -2.88
N LEU A 464 36.39 14.94 -3.92
CA LEU A 464 36.64 13.64 -4.51
C LEU A 464 38.04 13.52 -5.06
N GLN A 465 38.54 14.54 -5.78
CA GLN A 465 39.89 14.58 -6.31
C GLN A 465 40.95 14.65 -5.20
N GLU A 466 40.70 15.43 -4.16
CA GLU A 466 41.56 15.50 -2.97
C GLU A 466 41.64 14.12 -2.29
N ALA A 467 40.52 13.46 -2.07
CA ALA A 467 40.46 12.14 -1.44
C ALA A 467 41.19 11.07 -2.27
N MET A 468 41.02 11.07 -3.59
CA MET A 468 41.72 10.15 -4.49
C MET A 468 43.24 10.38 -4.52
N LYS A 469 43.69 11.63 -4.47
CA LYS A 469 45.13 11.96 -4.39
C LYS A 469 45.72 11.57 -3.04
N GLY A 470 44.97 11.75 -1.95
CA GLY A 470 45.39 11.41 -0.59
C GLY A 470 45.45 9.91 -0.31
N CYS A 471 44.78 9.10 -1.11
CA CYS A 471 44.75 7.65 -0.97
C CYS A 471 44.85 6.99 -2.37
N PRO A 472 46.05 6.67 -2.85
CA PRO A 472 46.26 5.97 -4.13
C PRO A 472 45.59 4.59 -4.15
N THR A 473 45.25 4.09 -5.35
CA THR A 473 44.63 2.78 -5.54
C THR A 473 45.47 1.58 -5.10
N SER A 474 46.78 1.79 -4.90
CA SER A 474 47.74 0.79 -4.43
C SER A 474 47.78 0.61 -2.89
N VAL A 475 47.08 1.42 -2.13
CA VAL A 475 47.06 1.34 -0.66
C VAL A 475 46.36 0.03 -0.20
N THR A 476 46.97 -0.62 0.80
CA THR A 476 46.47 -1.91 1.34
C THR A 476 46.09 -1.83 2.82
N GLU A 477 46.26 -0.68 3.45
CA GLU A 477 45.93 -0.47 4.87
C GLU A 477 44.68 0.40 5.04
N ILE A 478 43.91 0.16 6.10
CA ILE A 478 42.77 1.01 6.48
C ILE A 478 43.33 2.24 7.20
N THR A 479 43.43 3.34 6.45
CA THR A 479 43.91 4.64 6.92
C THR A 479 42.75 5.65 6.98
N PRO A 480 42.84 6.77 7.70
CA PRO A 480 41.86 7.85 7.61
C PRO A 480 41.66 8.37 6.19
N GLY A 481 42.69 8.33 5.36
CA GLY A 481 42.61 8.69 3.94
C GLY A 481 41.75 7.72 3.13
N LEU A 482 41.79 6.42 3.41
CA LEU A 482 40.95 5.41 2.78
C LEU A 482 39.47 5.62 3.16
N LEU A 483 39.21 5.88 4.44
CA LEU A 483 37.86 6.14 4.93
C LEU A 483 37.27 7.44 4.35
N LEU A 484 38.10 8.46 4.17
CA LEU A 484 37.70 9.69 3.50
C LEU A 484 37.39 9.44 2.01
N LYS A 485 38.21 8.64 1.33
CA LYS A 485 37.95 8.24 -0.06
C LYS A 485 36.63 7.46 -0.20
N ASP A 486 36.34 6.53 0.70
CA ASP A 486 35.07 5.83 0.76
C ASP A 486 33.91 6.81 0.93
N ALA A 487 34.00 7.76 1.85
CA ALA A 487 32.99 8.79 2.08
C ALA A 487 32.76 9.69 0.85
N ALA A 488 33.86 10.12 0.19
CA ALA A 488 33.79 10.93 -1.02
C ALA A 488 33.15 10.17 -2.20
N TYR A 489 33.48 8.89 -2.34
CA TYR A 489 32.83 8.01 -3.32
C TYR A 489 31.33 7.86 -3.06
N GLY A 490 30.93 7.73 -1.80
CA GLY A 490 29.53 7.71 -1.40
C GLY A 490 28.80 9.01 -1.75
N ALA A 491 29.41 10.16 -1.47
CA ALA A 491 28.88 11.46 -1.83
C ALA A 491 28.67 11.61 -3.34
N ALA A 492 29.61 11.14 -4.15
CA ALA A 492 29.48 11.15 -5.60
C ALA A 492 28.41 10.15 -6.10
N ALA A 493 28.26 9.01 -5.43
CA ALA A 493 27.27 8.01 -5.81
C ALA A 493 25.83 8.51 -5.67
N TYR A 494 25.49 9.23 -4.60
CA TYR A 494 24.12 9.64 -4.31
C TYR A 494 23.57 10.76 -5.20
N VAL A 495 24.42 11.57 -5.80
CA VAL A 495 24.02 12.76 -6.58
C VAL A 495 24.46 12.68 -8.04
N TYR A 496 24.48 11.47 -8.58
CA TYR A 496 24.97 11.17 -9.93
C TYR A 496 24.35 12.03 -11.04
N TYR A 497 23.05 12.28 -10.99
CA TYR A 497 22.28 12.97 -12.02
C TYR A 497 22.68 14.44 -12.21
N GLU A 498 23.10 15.10 -11.15
CA GLU A 498 23.61 16.47 -11.23
C GLU A 498 25.14 16.53 -11.33
N LEU A 499 25.83 15.59 -10.65
CA LEU A 499 27.29 15.53 -10.63
C LEU A 499 27.86 15.13 -11.98
N SER A 500 27.12 14.43 -12.82
CA SER A 500 27.50 14.09 -14.19
C SER A 500 27.80 15.30 -15.07
N ASN A 501 27.27 16.47 -14.73
CA ASN A 501 27.60 17.74 -15.41
C ASN A 501 29.02 18.23 -15.11
N TYR A 502 29.65 17.76 -14.04
CA TYR A 502 30.98 18.21 -13.57
C TYR A 502 32.03 17.11 -13.58
N LEU A 503 31.61 15.84 -13.68
CA LEU A 503 32.48 14.67 -13.63
C LEU A 503 32.12 13.70 -14.75
N SER A 504 33.09 13.36 -15.62
CA SER A 504 32.94 12.33 -16.65
C SER A 504 33.01 10.94 -16.01
N PHE A 505 31.96 10.14 -16.09
CA PHE A 505 31.94 8.78 -15.57
C PHE A 505 33.02 7.91 -16.24
N LYS A 506 33.19 8.00 -17.54
CA LYS A 506 34.17 7.22 -18.30
C LYS A 506 35.60 7.49 -17.82
N ASP A 507 35.95 8.75 -17.63
CA ASP A 507 37.28 9.12 -17.17
C ASP A 507 37.53 8.70 -15.72
N TRP A 508 36.53 8.86 -14.87
CA TRP A 508 36.59 8.43 -13.48
C TRP A 508 36.69 6.90 -13.36
N TYR A 509 35.88 6.18 -14.15
CA TYR A 509 35.91 4.71 -14.16
C TYR A 509 37.29 4.19 -14.58
N ASN A 510 37.83 4.67 -15.72
CA ASN A 510 39.10 4.20 -16.24
C ASN A 510 40.30 4.68 -15.38
N GLY A 511 40.23 5.88 -14.82
CA GLY A 511 41.31 6.47 -14.04
C GLY A 511 41.41 6.04 -12.59
N ALA A 512 40.26 5.68 -11.98
CA ALA A 512 40.20 5.38 -10.54
C ALA A 512 39.39 4.12 -10.21
N LEU A 513 38.14 4.00 -10.62
CA LEU A 513 37.25 2.92 -10.16
C LEU A 513 37.73 1.53 -10.63
N SER A 514 38.11 1.39 -11.86
CA SER A 514 38.66 0.14 -12.40
C SER A 514 39.98 -0.28 -11.75
N PRO A 515 40.95 0.64 -11.55
CA PRO A 515 42.16 0.33 -10.78
C PRO A 515 41.88 -0.08 -9.33
N GLU A 516 40.90 0.50 -8.67
CA GLU A 516 40.50 0.09 -7.30
C GLU A 516 40.08 -1.39 -7.25
N LEU A 517 39.39 -1.86 -8.26
CA LEU A 517 38.94 -3.26 -8.36
C LEU A 517 40.08 -4.24 -8.64
N SER A 518 41.22 -3.74 -9.06
CA SER A 518 42.43 -4.56 -9.28
C SER A 518 43.24 -4.83 -8.01
N ASN A 519 42.90 -4.16 -6.92
CA ASN A 519 43.56 -4.35 -5.62
C ASN A 519 42.77 -5.39 -4.80
N ASP A 520 43.21 -6.63 -4.83
CA ASP A 520 42.52 -7.76 -4.22
C ASP A 520 42.76 -7.94 -2.70
N HIS A 521 43.38 -6.96 -2.04
CA HIS A 521 43.65 -7.04 -0.61
C HIS A 521 42.36 -7.01 0.21
N PRO A 522 42.16 -7.87 1.25
CA PRO A 522 40.94 -7.93 2.04
C PRO A 522 40.47 -6.61 2.65
N ASN A 523 41.43 -5.71 3.01
CA ASN A 523 41.11 -4.40 3.54
C ASN A 523 40.43 -3.48 2.49
N MET A 524 40.48 -3.83 1.20
CA MET A 524 39.86 -3.09 0.12
C MET A 524 38.38 -3.47 -0.09
N HIS A 525 37.84 -4.38 0.67
CA HIS A 525 36.41 -4.69 0.62
C HIS A 525 35.53 -3.45 0.80
N ILE A 526 35.98 -2.49 1.63
CA ILE A 526 35.29 -1.19 1.81
C ILE A 526 35.11 -0.48 0.46
N ILE A 527 36.18 -0.37 -0.30
CA ILE A 527 36.21 0.34 -1.59
C ILE A 527 35.50 -0.48 -2.67
N HIS A 528 35.71 -1.79 -2.71
CA HIS A 528 35.02 -2.66 -3.68
C HIS A 528 33.51 -2.56 -3.55
N ARG A 529 33.00 -2.56 -2.30
CA ARG A 529 31.59 -2.37 -2.05
C ARG A 529 31.09 -1.00 -2.53
N LYS A 530 31.85 0.05 -2.25
CA LYS A 530 31.51 1.41 -2.67
C LYS A 530 31.52 1.55 -4.20
N VAL A 531 32.48 0.94 -4.88
CA VAL A 531 32.52 0.90 -6.34
C VAL A 531 31.29 0.16 -6.89
N ALA A 532 30.91 -0.96 -6.28
CA ALA A 532 29.69 -1.68 -6.68
C ALA A 532 28.45 -0.77 -6.61
N LEU A 533 28.30 0.02 -5.54
CA LEU A 533 27.23 1.02 -5.43
C LEU A 533 27.30 2.11 -6.50
N ILE A 534 28.46 2.66 -6.76
CA ILE A 534 28.67 3.70 -7.79
C ILE A 534 28.25 3.18 -9.16
N LEU A 535 28.67 1.96 -9.51
CA LEU A 535 28.34 1.37 -10.81
C LEU A 535 26.83 1.21 -11.00
N GLY A 536 26.08 0.94 -9.95
CA GLY A 536 24.62 0.89 -9.98
C GLY A 536 23.96 2.26 -10.03
N GLN A 537 24.40 3.20 -9.20
CA GLN A 537 23.81 4.54 -9.14
C GLN A 537 24.06 5.35 -10.42
N TRP A 538 25.22 5.21 -11.01
CA TRP A 538 25.60 5.91 -12.25
C TRP A 538 25.14 5.20 -13.54
N VAL A 539 24.17 4.32 -13.48
CA VAL A 539 23.69 3.51 -14.62
C VAL A 539 23.36 4.36 -15.85
N SER A 540 22.73 5.52 -15.67
CA SER A 540 22.37 6.43 -16.77
C SER A 540 23.59 7.02 -17.52
N GLU A 541 24.74 7.08 -16.87
CA GLU A 541 25.98 7.63 -17.42
C GLU A 541 26.91 6.56 -18.01
N VAL A 542 26.59 5.29 -17.84
CA VAL A 542 27.32 4.17 -18.45
C VAL A 542 26.90 4.03 -19.91
N LYS A 543 27.76 4.47 -20.82
CA LYS A 543 27.50 4.48 -22.28
C LYS A 543 28.30 3.41 -23.01
N ASP A 544 28.02 3.24 -24.29
CA ASP A 544 28.36 2.10 -25.14
C ASP A 544 29.75 1.47 -24.93
N ASP A 545 30.81 2.26 -24.84
CA ASP A 545 32.18 1.76 -24.68
C ASP A 545 32.45 1.15 -23.29
N THR A 546 31.74 1.61 -22.28
CA THR A 546 31.97 1.23 -20.88
C THR A 546 31.01 0.17 -20.38
N LYS A 547 29.89 -0.08 -21.08
CA LYS A 547 28.87 -1.07 -20.67
C LYS A 547 29.47 -2.44 -20.42
N ARG A 548 30.20 -2.96 -21.40
CA ARG A 548 30.84 -4.27 -21.29
C ARG A 548 31.79 -4.34 -20.10
N GLN A 549 32.61 -3.31 -19.90
CA GLN A 549 33.55 -3.25 -18.80
C GLN A 549 32.85 -3.23 -17.45
N VAL A 550 31.76 -2.45 -17.33
CA VAL A 550 30.96 -2.37 -16.11
C VAL A 550 30.27 -3.69 -15.82
N TYR A 551 29.69 -4.35 -16.82
CA TYR A 551 29.08 -5.67 -16.65
C TYR A 551 30.09 -6.71 -16.17
N CYS A 552 31.29 -6.75 -16.76
CA CYS A 552 32.36 -7.62 -16.32
C CYS A 552 32.82 -7.32 -14.90
N ALA A 553 32.89 -6.03 -14.52
CA ALA A 553 33.25 -5.62 -13.18
C ALA A 553 32.21 -6.06 -12.14
N LEU A 554 30.92 -5.89 -12.44
CA LEU A 554 29.83 -6.32 -11.56
C LEU A 554 29.80 -7.85 -11.40
N ILE A 555 30.04 -8.60 -12.47
CA ILE A 555 30.13 -10.07 -12.41
C ILE A 555 31.35 -10.50 -11.57
N LYS A 556 32.49 -9.82 -11.68
CA LYS A 556 33.64 -10.07 -10.82
C LYS A 556 33.31 -9.80 -9.35
N LEU A 557 32.64 -8.70 -9.07
CA LEU A 557 32.22 -8.33 -7.69
C LEU A 557 31.20 -9.31 -7.10
N LEU A 558 30.32 -9.91 -7.93
CA LEU A 558 29.41 -11.00 -7.51
C LEU A 558 30.14 -12.26 -7.06
N GLN A 559 31.40 -12.43 -7.41
CA GLN A 559 32.23 -13.59 -7.06
C GLN A 559 33.19 -13.32 -5.90
N GLU A 560 33.12 -12.12 -5.31
CA GLU A 560 33.94 -11.74 -4.15
C GLU A 560 33.61 -12.60 -2.91
N LYS A 561 34.49 -12.58 -1.91
CA LYS A 561 34.31 -13.36 -0.69
C LYS A 561 33.32 -12.73 0.28
N ASN A 562 33.28 -11.41 0.35
CA ASN A 562 32.44 -10.67 1.29
C ASN A 562 31.00 -10.56 0.77
N LEU A 563 30.03 -10.99 1.58
CA LEU A 563 28.60 -10.98 1.20
C LEU A 563 28.05 -9.57 0.94
N SER A 564 28.52 -8.56 1.67
CA SER A 564 28.09 -7.17 1.45
C SER A 564 28.45 -6.66 0.05
N ILE A 565 29.63 -7.03 -0.46
CA ILE A 565 30.05 -6.69 -1.83
C ILE A 565 29.18 -7.41 -2.85
N ARG A 566 28.97 -8.71 -2.66
CA ARG A 566 28.16 -9.54 -3.56
C ARG A 566 26.72 -9.05 -3.65
N LEU A 567 26.10 -8.70 -2.51
CA LEU A 567 24.76 -8.14 -2.46
C LEU A 567 24.66 -6.76 -3.12
N ALA A 568 25.67 -5.89 -2.90
CA ALA A 568 25.74 -4.60 -3.56
C ALA A 568 25.90 -4.74 -5.08
N ALA A 569 26.76 -5.65 -5.53
CA ALA A 569 26.94 -5.94 -6.95
C ALA A 569 25.67 -6.53 -7.60
N CYS A 570 24.98 -7.42 -6.90
CA CYS A 570 23.73 -8.01 -7.35
C CYS A 570 22.65 -6.92 -7.56
N ARG A 571 22.50 -6.01 -6.60
CA ARG A 571 21.57 -4.88 -6.71
C ARG A 571 21.93 -3.96 -7.87
N SER A 572 23.19 -3.63 -8.02
CA SER A 572 23.67 -2.76 -9.11
C SER A 572 23.48 -3.40 -10.47
N LEU A 573 23.70 -4.70 -10.59
CA LEU A 573 23.44 -5.44 -11.81
C LEU A 573 21.94 -5.42 -12.17
N CYS A 574 21.06 -5.56 -11.17
CA CYS A 574 19.62 -5.45 -11.35
C CYS A 574 19.24 -4.07 -11.95
N LEU A 575 19.79 -2.98 -11.43
CA LEU A 575 19.57 -1.64 -11.96
C LEU A 575 20.02 -1.49 -13.42
N HIS A 576 21.13 -2.11 -13.80
CA HIS A 576 21.60 -2.11 -15.20
C HIS A 576 20.68 -2.91 -16.13
N VAL A 577 20.18 -4.05 -15.66
CA VAL A 577 19.27 -4.90 -16.45
C VAL A 577 17.91 -4.25 -16.66
N GLU A 578 17.42 -3.51 -15.66
CA GLU A 578 16.15 -2.74 -15.74
C GLU A 578 16.26 -1.46 -16.58
N ASP A 579 17.46 -0.97 -16.81
CA ASP A 579 17.67 0.26 -17.58
C ASP A 579 17.27 0.10 -19.06
N ALA A 580 16.60 1.11 -19.60
CA ALA A 580 16.14 1.11 -21.00
C ALA A 580 17.28 0.97 -22.02
N ASN A 581 18.50 1.31 -21.62
CA ASN A 581 19.70 1.20 -22.46
C ASN A 581 20.48 -0.11 -22.22
N PHE A 582 19.92 -1.06 -21.50
CA PHE A 582 20.55 -2.36 -21.28
C PHE A 582 20.93 -3.04 -22.59
N SER A 583 22.17 -3.43 -22.69
CA SER A 583 22.68 -4.14 -23.89
C SER A 583 22.80 -5.63 -23.63
N GLU A 584 21.80 -6.38 -24.03
CA GLU A 584 21.80 -7.83 -23.90
C GLU A 584 22.98 -8.47 -24.67
N GLN A 585 23.34 -7.93 -25.83
CA GLN A 585 24.45 -8.44 -26.65
C GLN A 585 25.79 -8.40 -25.91
N GLU A 586 26.03 -7.37 -25.08
CA GLU A 586 27.22 -7.23 -24.26
C GLU A 586 27.18 -8.07 -22.97
N PHE A 587 26.04 -8.69 -22.69
CA PHE A 587 25.81 -9.43 -21.45
C PHE A 587 25.62 -10.94 -21.65
N VAL A 588 25.21 -11.38 -22.82
CA VAL A 588 24.82 -12.79 -23.11
C VAL A 588 25.87 -13.81 -22.69
N ASP A 589 27.15 -13.58 -22.99
CA ASP A 589 28.23 -14.49 -22.64
C ASP A 589 28.56 -14.49 -21.12
N LEU A 590 28.15 -13.46 -20.40
CA LEU A 590 28.28 -13.38 -18.94
C LEU A 590 27.10 -14.05 -18.20
N LEU A 591 26.02 -14.32 -18.89
CA LEU A 591 24.78 -14.81 -18.31
C LEU A 591 24.95 -16.16 -17.55
N PRO A 592 25.68 -17.17 -18.06
CA PRO A 592 25.90 -18.41 -17.31
C PRO A 592 26.59 -18.20 -15.96
N ILE A 593 27.62 -17.32 -15.92
CA ILE A 593 28.35 -17.00 -14.70
C ILE A 593 27.45 -16.20 -13.76
N CYS A 594 26.64 -15.30 -14.31
CA CYS A 594 25.68 -14.51 -13.53
C CYS A 594 24.66 -15.42 -12.80
N TRP A 595 24.05 -16.37 -13.50
CA TRP A 595 23.13 -17.33 -12.90
C TRP A 595 23.81 -18.14 -11.79
N ALA A 596 24.94 -18.72 -12.07
CA ALA A 596 25.70 -19.52 -11.09
C ALA A 596 26.07 -18.68 -9.85
N SER A 597 26.48 -17.44 -10.03
CA SER A 597 26.84 -16.54 -8.93
C SER A 597 25.64 -16.13 -8.09
N CYS A 598 24.50 -15.85 -8.72
CA CYS A 598 23.24 -15.56 -8.00
C CYS A 598 22.73 -16.77 -7.22
N PHE A 599 22.77 -17.96 -7.80
CA PHE A 599 22.34 -19.19 -7.11
C PHE A 599 23.22 -19.49 -5.89
N LYS A 600 24.53 -19.34 -6.04
CA LYS A 600 25.45 -19.48 -4.94
C LYS A 600 25.24 -18.40 -3.86
N LEU A 601 24.94 -17.19 -4.24
CA LEU A 601 24.69 -16.11 -3.28
C LEU A 601 23.45 -16.41 -2.43
N VAL A 602 22.37 -16.93 -2.99
CA VAL A 602 21.18 -17.36 -2.22
C VAL A 602 21.52 -18.46 -1.21
N GLU A 603 22.41 -19.39 -1.56
CA GLU A 603 22.87 -20.43 -0.65
C GLU A 603 23.76 -19.89 0.49
N ASP A 604 24.60 -18.91 0.21
CA ASP A 604 25.58 -18.35 1.14
C ASP A 604 24.97 -17.34 2.12
N VAL A 605 23.88 -16.65 1.76
CA VAL A 605 23.21 -15.69 2.63
C VAL A 605 22.32 -16.39 3.67
N GLN A 606 22.24 -15.81 4.87
CA GLN A 606 21.47 -16.36 5.97
C GLN A 606 20.16 -15.59 6.22
N GLU A 607 20.18 -14.28 5.98
CA GLU A 607 19.01 -13.44 6.22
C GLU A 607 17.97 -13.58 5.10
N PHE A 608 16.69 -13.66 5.45
CA PHE A 608 15.62 -13.77 4.47
C PHE A 608 15.51 -12.53 3.58
N ASP A 609 15.77 -11.33 4.09
CA ASP A 609 15.80 -10.09 3.30
C ASP A 609 16.87 -10.14 2.21
N SER A 610 18.04 -10.71 2.49
CA SER A 610 19.09 -10.96 1.49
C SER A 610 18.62 -11.94 0.41
N LYS A 611 17.97 -13.04 0.80
CA LYS A 611 17.39 -14.01 -0.14
C LYS A 611 16.32 -13.37 -1.04
N VAL A 612 15.44 -12.56 -0.47
CA VAL A 612 14.43 -11.80 -1.21
C VAL A 612 15.08 -10.88 -2.23
N GLN A 613 16.13 -10.15 -1.85
CA GLN A 613 16.84 -9.25 -2.76
C GLN A 613 17.46 -10.00 -3.94
N VAL A 614 18.17 -11.10 -3.70
CA VAL A 614 18.81 -11.88 -4.76
C VAL A 614 17.77 -12.53 -5.66
N LEU A 615 16.70 -13.04 -5.08
CA LEU A 615 15.60 -13.64 -5.84
C LEU A 615 14.91 -12.60 -6.73
N ASN A 616 14.75 -11.37 -6.26
CA ASN A 616 14.28 -10.26 -7.07
C ASN A 616 15.21 -9.99 -8.27
N SER A 617 16.52 -10.02 -8.06
CA SER A 617 17.50 -9.85 -9.14
C SER A 617 17.42 -10.96 -10.18
N VAL A 618 17.25 -12.21 -9.75
CA VAL A 618 16.98 -13.35 -10.64
C VAL A 618 15.69 -13.15 -11.42
N SER A 619 14.63 -12.70 -10.78
CA SER A 619 13.34 -12.38 -11.42
C SER A 619 13.47 -11.30 -12.49
N VAL A 620 14.21 -10.23 -12.20
CA VAL A 620 14.48 -9.14 -13.16
C VAL A 620 15.29 -9.63 -14.37
N LEU A 621 16.32 -10.42 -14.12
CA LEU A 621 17.09 -11.03 -15.21
C LEU A 621 16.20 -11.88 -16.14
N ILE A 622 15.35 -12.73 -15.57
CA ILE A 622 14.40 -13.56 -16.33
C ILE A 622 13.48 -12.69 -17.19
N ALA A 623 13.00 -11.56 -16.65
CA ALA A 623 12.07 -10.68 -17.35
C ALA A 623 12.70 -9.91 -18.53
N HIS A 624 14.01 -9.67 -18.50
CA HIS A 624 14.69 -8.79 -19.47
C HIS A 624 15.61 -9.51 -20.46
N VAL A 625 15.97 -10.75 -20.16
CA VAL A 625 16.84 -11.55 -21.03
C VAL A 625 16.01 -12.41 -21.98
N SER A 626 16.34 -12.41 -23.27
CA SER A 626 15.58 -13.16 -24.29
C SER A 626 15.81 -14.67 -24.25
N GLU A 627 17.02 -15.13 -23.85
CA GLU A 627 17.40 -16.53 -23.83
C GLU A 627 17.35 -17.14 -22.42
N VAL A 628 16.16 -17.46 -21.92
CA VAL A 628 15.95 -18.14 -20.63
C VAL A 628 15.89 -19.67 -20.78
N ILE A 629 15.40 -20.17 -21.90
CA ILE A 629 15.15 -21.60 -22.14
C ILE A 629 16.39 -22.48 -21.93
N PRO A 630 17.61 -22.12 -22.36
CA PRO A 630 18.81 -22.93 -22.12
C PRO A 630 19.14 -23.15 -20.65
N PHE A 631 18.67 -22.25 -19.77
CA PHE A 631 18.90 -22.28 -18.33
C PHE A 631 17.69 -22.79 -17.53
N ALA A 632 16.63 -23.19 -18.20
CA ALA A 632 15.33 -23.53 -17.59
C ALA A 632 15.48 -24.64 -16.53
N GLU A 633 16.25 -25.69 -16.83
CA GLU A 633 16.45 -26.79 -15.88
C GLU A 633 17.15 -26.35 -14.60
N ASN A 634 18.20 -25.53 -14.72
CA ASN A 634 18.93 -24.96 -13.59
C ASN A 634 18.04 -24.05 -12.74
N LEU A 635 17.22 -23.22 -13.38
CA LEU A 635 16.26 -22.35 -12.71
C LEU A 635 15.18 -23.16 -11.98
N VAL A 636 14.67 -24.23 -12.56
CA VAL A 636 13.69 -25.12 -11.93
C VAL A 636 14.26 -25.72 -10.64
N GLN A 637 15.48 -26.23 -10.68
CA GLN A 637 16.15 -26.77 -9.49
C GLN A 637 16.38 -25.70 -8.43
N PHE A 638 16.79 -24.52 -8.85
CA PHE A 638 17.00 -23.38 -7.96
C PHE A 638 15.70 -22.95 -7.26
N PHE A 639 14.62 -22.73 -8.01
CA PHE A 639 13.33 -22.33 -7.44
C PHE A 639 12.73 -23.40 -6.53
N HIS A 640 12.87 -24.66 -6.87
CA HIS A 640 12.42 -25.76 -6.02
C HIS A 640 13.13 -25.74 -4.66
N LYS A 641 14.44 -25.56 -4.64
CA LYS A 641 15.22 -25.46 -3.42
C LYS A 641 14.84 -24.27 -2.56
N VAL A 642 14.69 -23.09 -3.18
CA VAL A 642 14.28 -21.88 -2.46
C VAL A 642 12.88 -22.03 -1.87
N TRP A 643 11.97 -22.69 -2.58
CA TRP A 643 10.63 -22.95 -2.05
C TRP A 643 10.64 -23.85 -0.82
N GLU A 644 11.41 -24.91 -0.82
CA GLU A 644 11.54 -25.81 0.34
C GLU A 644 12.12 -25.08 1.56
N GLU A 645 13.08 -24.19 1.35
CA GLU A 645 13.70 -23.41 2.41
C GLU A 645 12.82 -22.25 2.92
N SER A 646 11.82 -21.82 2.17
CA SER A 646 10.98 -20.65 2.46
C SER A 646 9.82 -20.89 3.43
N SER A 647 9.72 -22.07 4.04
CA SER A 647 8.59 -22.46 4.90
C SER A 647 8.41 -21.49 6.07
N GLY A 648 7.23 -20.83 6.13
CA GLY A 648 6.89 -19.86 7.17
C GLY A 648 7.31 -18.41 6.88
N GLU A 649 8.00 -18.15 5.76
CA GLU A 649 8.51 -16.82 5.39
C GLU A 649 7.72 -16.22 4.22
N SER A 650 6.62 -15.54 4.52
CA SER A 650 5.68 -15.02 3.51
C SER A 650 6.35 -14.12 2.48
N LEU A 651 7.23 -13.21 2.89
CA LEU A 651 7.90 -12.28 1.96
C LEU A 651 8.78 -12.99 0.93
N LEU A 652 9.50 -14.03 1.36
CA LEU A 652 10.32 -14.85 0.45
C LEU A 652 9.44 -15.66 -0.50
N GLN A 653 8.33 -16.20 -0.01
CA GLN A 653 7.36 -16.93 -0.82
C GLN A 653 6.69 -16.02 -1.87
N ILE A 654 6.30 -14.80 -1.49
CA ILE A 654 5.76 -13.79 -2.41
C ILE A 654 6.76 -13.49 -3.52
N GLN A 655 8.01 -13.22 -3.16
CA GLN A 655 9.05 -12.92 -4.15
C GLN A 655 9.32 -14.11 -5.08
N LEU A 656 9.22 -15.32 -4.56
CA LEU A 656 9.33 -16.54 -5.36
C LEU A 656 8.17 -16.68 -6.35
N LEU A 657 6.95 -16.40 -5.92
CA LEU A 657 5.77 -16.42 -6.81
C LEU A 657 5.90 -15.40 -7.95
N ILE A 658 6.41 -14.20 -7.64
CA ILE A 658 6.71 -13.17 -8.65
C ILE A 658 7.78 -13.66 -9.63
N ALA A 659 8.85 -14.25 -9.14
CA ALA A 659 9.92 -14.81 -9.97
C ALA A 659 9.42 -15.96 -10.87
N LEU A 660 8.59 -16.84 -10.33
CA LEU A 660 7.96 -17.94 -11.09
C LEU A 660 7.02 -17.42 -12.18
N ARG A 661 6.27 -16.35 -11.89
CA ARG A 661 5.43 -15.67 -12.87
C ARG A 661 6.26 -15.16 -14.04
N ASN A 662 7.34 -14.45 -13.80
CA ASN A 662 8.25 -13.97 -14.83
C ASN A 662 8.89 -15.14 -15.60
N PHE A 663 9.21 -16.22 -14.91
CA PHE A 663 9.77 -17.43 -15.52
C PHE A 663 8.79 -18.11 -16.49
N VAL A 664 7.53 -18.25 -16.10
CA VAL A 664 6.46 -18.78 -16.97
C VAL A 664 6.27 -17.90 -18.21
N VAL A 665 6.24 -16.58 -18.02
CA VAL A 665 6.13 -15.63 -19.14
C VAL A 665 7.31 -15.76 -20.10
N ALA A 666 8.53 -15.88 -19.57
CA ALA A 666 9.74 -16.02 -20.38
C ALA A 666 9.80 -17.36 -21.14
N LEU A 667 9.33 -18.44 -20.54
CA LEU A 667 9.24 -19.76 -21.21
C LEU A 667 8.14 -19.82 -22.27
N GLY A 668 7.09 -19.00 -22.12
CA GLY A 668 5.97 -18.99 -23.08
C GLY A 668 5.34 -20.36 -23.28
N GLY A 669 5.22 -20.79 -24.53
CA GLY A 669 4.66 -22.11 -24.89
C GLY A 669 5.45 -23.31 -24.37
N GLN A 670 6.69 -23.11 -23.94
CA GLN A 670 7.54 -24.15 -23.33
C GLN A 670 7.41 -24.21 -21.79
N SER A 671 6.50 -23.46 -21.19
CA SER A 671 6.24 -23.44 -19.74
C SER A 671 5.96 -24.82 -19.11
N PRO A 672 5.43 -25.85 -19.80
CA PRO A 672 5.30 -27.18 -19.22
C PRO A 672 6.59 -27.82 -18.70
N ILE A 673 7.75 -27.37 -19.12
CA ILE A 673 9.06 -27.80 -18.61
C ILE A 673 9.14 -27.63 -17.08
N CYS A 674 8.55 -26.56 -16.57
CA CYS A 674 8.61 -26.26 -15.12
C CYS A 674 7.39 -26.77 -14.33
N TYR A 675 6.40 -27.41 -14.92
CA TYR A 675 5.15 -27.79 -14.27
C TYR A 675 5.34 -28.75 -13.09
N ASN A 676 6.29 -29.67 -13.14
CA ASN A 676 6.55 -30.57 -12.02
C ASN A 676 6.90 -29.81 -10.72
N MET A 677 7.59 -28.69 -10.83
CA MET A 677 7.90 -27.80 -9.69
C MET A 677 6.79 -26.79 -9.45
N LEU A 678 6.28 -26.16 -10.51
CA LEU A 678 5.36 -25.03 -10.46
C LEU A 678 3.98 -25.41 -9.92
N LEU A 679 3.38 -26.50 -10.40
CA LEU A 679 1.99 -26.82 -10.06
C LEU A 679 1.78 -27.17 -8.60
N PRO A 680 2.66 -27.90 -7.89
CA PRO A 680 2.54 -28.08 -6.45
C PRO A 680 2.62 -26.76 -5.66
N ILE A 681 3.48 -25.84 -6.08
CA ILE A 681 3.64 -24.50 -5.46
C ILE A 681 2.36 -23.70 -5.67
N LEU A 682 1.84 -23.68 -6.89
CA LEU A 682 0.59 -23.00 -7.23
C LEU A 682 -0.58 -23.55 -6.42
N GLN A 683 -0.75 -24.88 -6.38
CA GLN A 683 -1.80 -25.52 -5.61
C GLN A 683 -1.77 -25.10 -4.15
N LYS A 684 -0.60 -25.14 -3.52
CA LYS A 684 -0.43 -24.75 -2.12
C LYS A 684 -0.77 -23.27 -1.89
N GLY A 685 -0.48 -22.42 -2.86
CA GLY A 685 -0.76 -20.96 -2.77
C GLY A 685 -2.25 -20.60 -2.90
N ILE A 686 -3.04 -21.41 -3.61
CA ILE A 686 -4.47 -21.17 -3.86
C ILE A 686 -5.41 -22.01 -2.97
N GLU A 687 -4.89 -22.90 -2.14
CA GLU A 687 -5.68 -23.71 -1.21
C GLU A 687 -6.35 -22.87 -0.13
N ILE A 688 -7.43 -23.42 0.43
CA ILE A 688 -8.27 -22.73 1.44
C ILE A 688 -7.51 -22.34 2.72
N ASN A 689 -6.45 -23.07 3.05
CA ASN A 689 -5.62 -22.86 4.23
C ASN A 689 -4.35 -22.02 3.95
N SER A 690 -4.21 -21.52 2.72
CA SER A 690 -3.10 -20.64 2.36
C SER A 690 -3.19 -19.32 3.11
N PRO A 691 -2.05 -18.72 3.53
CA PRO A 691 -2.04 -17.38 4.07
C PRO A 691 -2.64 -16.36 3.11
N ASP A 692 -3.50 -15.47 3.62
CA ASP A 692 -4.17 -14.46 2.78
C ASP A 692 -3.17 -13.58 2.04
N GLU A 693 -1.97 -13.37 2.59
CA GLU A 693 -0.88 -12.61 1.99
C GLU A 693 -0.34 -13.19 0.67
N LEU A 694 -0.48 -14.50 0.46
CA LEU A 694 0.01 -15.18 -0.75
C LEU A 694 -1.03 -15.28 -1.87
N ILE A 695 -2.29 -15.02 -1.60
CA ILE A 695 -3.39 -15.28 -2.53
C ILE A 695 -3.25 -14.43 -3.80
N GLU A 696 -2.93 -13.15 -3.67
CA GLU A 696 -2.80 -12.24 -4.81
C GLU A 696 -1.74 -12.72 -5.80
N ASP A 697 -0.52 -12.95 -5.32
CA ASP A 697 0.59 -13.37 -6.18
C ASP A 697 0.39 -14.80 -6.71
N SER A 698 -0.24 -15.67 -5.95
CA SER A 698 -0.62 -17.02 -6.41
C SER A 698 -1.65 -16.97 -7.53
N MET A 699 -2.64 -16.10 -7.44
CA MET A 699 -3.62 -15.90 -8.51
C MET A 699 -2.99 -15.30 -9.77
N LEU A 700 -2.08 -14.35 -9.62
CA LEU A 700 -1.33 -13.77 -10.74
C LEU A 700 -0.44 -14.81 -11.42
N LEU A 701 0.20 -15.69 -10.65
CA LEU A 701 0.96 -16.83 -11.19
C LEU A 701 0.04 -17.82 -11.92
N TRP A 702 -1.11 -18.10 -11.36
CA TRP A 702 -2.12 -18.97 -11.97
C TRP A 702 -2.59 -18.43 -13.32
N GLU A 703 -2.94 -17.14 -13.36
CA GLU A 703 -3.31 -16.47 -14.61
C GLU A 703 -2.19 -16.53 -15.64
N ALA A 704 -0.96 -16.22 -15.27
CA ALA A 704 0.19 -16.27 -16.17
C ALA A 704 0.45 -17.70 -16.69
N THR A 705 0.32 -18.71 -15.84
CA THR A 705 0.47 -20.12 -16.21
C THR A 705 -0.56 -20.52 -17.25
N LEU A 706 -1.82 -20.15 -17.06
CA LEU A 706 -2.90 -20.44 -18.01
C LEU A 706 -2.72 -19.69 -19.33
N SER A 707 -2.38 -18.40 -19.26
CA SER A 707 -2.21 -17.55 -20.44
C SER A 707 -1.12 -18.07 -21.39
N HIS A 708 -0.07 -18.67 -20.85
CA HIS A 708 1.06 -19.19 -21.64
C HIS A 708 1.02 -20.70 -21.82
N ALA A 709 0.04 -21.40 -21.26
CA ALA A 709 -0.09 -22.84 -21.41
C ALA A 709 -0.43 -23.23 -22.87
N PRO A 710 0.27 -24.17 -23.46
CA PRO A 710 -0.08 -24.69 -24.78
C PRO A 710 -1.36 -25.51 -24.76
N SER A 711 -1.65 -26.16 -23.64
CA SER A 711 -2.85 -26.97 -23.42
C SER A 711 -3.17 -27.01 -21.92
N LEU A 712 -4.41 -27.36 -21.59
CA LEU A 712 -4.86 -27.50 -20.20
C LEU A 712 -4.53 -28.90 -19.69
N VAL A 713 -3.54 -29.01 -18.82
CA VAL A 713 -3.18 -30.28 -18.18
C VAL A 713 -4.17 -30.65 -17.09
N PRO A 714 -4.37 -31.96 -16.75
CA PRO A 714 -5.34 -32.39 -15.75
C PRO A 714 -5.18 -31.72 -14.37
N GLN A 715 -3.94 -31.48 -13.95
CA GLN A 715 -3.65 -30.81 -12.67
C GLN A 715 -4.14 -29.36 -12.65
N LEU A 716 -3.98 -28.60 -13.73
CA LEU A 716 -4.51 -27.25 -13.86
C LEU A 716 -6.04 -27.26 -13.93
N LEU A 717 -6.60 -28.22 -14.67
CA LEU A 717 -8.05 -28.37 -14.77
C LEU A 717 -8.68 -28.62 -13.41
N ALA A 718 -8.05 -29.42 -12.57
CA ALA A 718 -8.50 -29.73 -11.22
C ALA A 718 -8.44 -28.53 -10.24
N CYS A 719 -7.68 -27.49 -10.54
CA CYS A 719 -7.54 -26.32 -9.66
C CYS A 719 -8.74 -25.37 -9.70
N PHE A 720 -9.57 -25.40 -10.72
CA PHE A 720 -10.65 -24.43 -10.91
C PHE A 720 -11.60 -24.25 -9.71
N PRO A 721 -12.03 -25.30 -8.96
CA PRO A 721 -12.89 -25.12 -7.80
C PRO A 721 -12.31 -24.22 -6.71
N CYS A 722 -10.98 -24.14 -6.59
CA CYS A 722 -10.32 -23.24 -5.63
C CYS A 722 -10.66 -21.77 -5.90
N LEU A 723 -10.91 -21.40 -7.16
CA LEU A 723 -11.30 -20.05 -7.53
C LEU A 723 -12.66 -19.67 -6.94
N VAL A 724 -13.60 -20.62 -6.91
CA VAL A 724 -14.93 -20.42 -6.27
C VAL A 724 -14.75 -20.12 -4.79
N GLU A 725 -13.91 -20.91 -4.10
CA GLU A 725 -13.65 -20.75 -2.67
C GLU A 725 -12.97 -19.42 -2.34
N ILE A 726 -12.03 -18.96 -3.18
CA ILE A 726 -11.38 -17.65 -3.04
C ILE A 726 -12.40 -16.53 -3.20
N MET A 727 -13.24 -16.60 -4.23
CA MET A 727 -14.25 -15.58 -4.50
C MET A 727 -15.38 -15.54 -3.45
N GLU A 728 -15.67 -16.64 -2.78
CA GLU A 728 -16.61 -16.66 -1.65
C GLU A 728 -16.09 -15.89 -0.42
N ARG A 729 -14.76 -15.77 -0.27
CA ARG A 729 -14.16 -15.02 0.83
C ARG A 729 -14.10 -13.53 0.54
N SER A 730 -13.64 -13.14 -0.64
CA SER A 730 -13.42 -11.75 -1.01
C SER A 730 -13.50 -11.53 -2.51
N TYR A 731 -14.02 -10.35 -2.92
CA TYR A 731 -14.04 -9.91 -4.31
C TYR A 731 -12.84 -9.01 -4.67
N GLU A 732 -11.83 -8.88 -3.80
CA GLU A 732 -10.67 -8.00 -4.03
C GLU A 732 -9.90 -8.37 -5.30
N HIS A 733 -9.82 -9.67 -5.59
CA HIS A 733 -9.09 -10.20 -6.74
C HIS A 733 -9.97 -10.49 -7.97
N LEU A 734 -11.15 -9.86 -8.06
CA LEU A 734 -12.12 -10.11 -9.12
C LEU A 734 -11.55 -9.97 -10.53
N GLN A 735 -10.69 -8.99 -10.78
CA GLN A 735 -10.10 -8.77 -12.11
C GLN A 735 -9.25 -9.96 -12.57
N VAL A 736 -8.41 -10.47 -11.70
CA VAL A 736 -7.59 -11.65 -11.98
C VAL A 736 -8.45 -12.90 -12.10
N ALA A 737 -9.46 -13.04 -11.24
CA ALA A 737 -10.41 -14.15 -11.30
C ALA A 737 -11.16 -14.21 -12.64
N VAL A 738 -11.60 -13.07 -13.14
CA VAL A 738 -12.26 -12.96 -14.46
C VAL A 738 -11.31 -13.44 -15.58
N SER A 739 -10.06 -13.02 -15.56
CA SER A 739 -9.05 -13.46 -16.53
C SER A 739 -8.80 -14.96 -16.45
N ILE A 740 -8.72 -15.52 -15.24
CA ILE A 740 -8.57 -16.97 -15.03
C ILE A 740 -9.76 -17.75 -15.59
N ILE A 741 -10.99 -17.30 -15.33
CA ILE A 741 -12.19 -17.96 -15.89
C ILE A 741 -12.16 -17.93 -17.41
N GLU A 742 -11.84 -16.80 -18.00
CA GLU A 742 -11.71 -16.66 -19.46
C GLU A 742 -10.67 -17.66 -20.02
N ASP A 743 -9.52 -17.78 -19.36
CA ASP A 743 -8.47 -18.73 -19.74
C ASP A 743 -8.94 -20.17 -19.72
N TYR A 744 -9.67 -20.57 -18.68
CA TYR A 744 -10.23 -21.92 -18.61
C TYR A 744 -11.26 -22.21 -19.71
N ILE A 745 -12.06 -21.23 -20.06
CA ILE A 745 -13.04 -21.35 -21.15
C ILE A 745 -12.30 -21.54 -22.48
N ILE A 746 -11.32 -20.69 -22.74
CA ILE A 746 -10.57 -20.68 -24.01
C ILE A 746 -9.71 -21.94 -24.18
N LEU A 747 -9.05 -22.38 -23.09
CA LEU A 747 -8.12 -23.52 -23.12
C LEU A 747 -8.81 -24.87 -23.00
N GLY A 748 -9.81 -24.95 -22.11
CA GLY A 748 -10.45 -26.21 -21.73
C GLY A 748 -11.64 -26.61 -22.57
N GLY A 749 -12.30 -25.64 -23.20
CA GLY A 749 -13.45 -25.91 -24.08
C GLY A 749 -14.52 -26.80 -23.43
N THR A 750 -14.94 -27.82 -24.16
CA THR A 750 -15.99 -28.77 -23.70
C THR A 750 -15.59 -29.60 -22.50
N GLU A 751 -14.32 -29.96 -22.39
CA GLU A 751 -13.81 -30.74 -21.25
C GLU A 751 -13.91 -29.95 -19.94
N PHE A 752 -13.52 -28.69 -19.97
CA PHE A 752 -13.67 -27.80 -18.82
C PHE A 752 -15.14 -27.65 -18.41
N LEU A 753 -16.03 -27.37 -19.36
CA LEU A 753 -17.44 -27.19 -19.06
C LEU A 753 -18.07 -28.48 -18.50
N SER A 754 -17.74 -29.65 -19.07
CA SER A 754 -18.29 -30.92 -18.59
C SER A 754 -17.87 -31.24 -17.16
N MET A 755 -16.65 -30.84 -16.78
CA MET A 755 -16.10 -31.14 -15.46
C MET A 755 -16.48 -30.12 -14.39
N HIS A 756 -16.58 -28.85 -14.74
CA HIS A 756 -16.74 -27.74 -13.78
C HIS A 756 -18.00 -26.88 -14.02
N ALA A 757 -19.00 -27.41 -14.72
CA ALA A 757 -20.25 -26.70 -15.02
C ALA A 757 -20.89 -26.06 -13.78
N SER A 758 -21.01 -26.82 -12.69
CA SER A 758 -21.60 -26.34 -11.44
C SER A 758 -20.77 -25.22 -10.78
N SER A 759 -19.44 -25.34 -10.84
CA SER A 759 -18.51 -24.31 -10.30
C SER A 759 -18.58 -23.02 -11.10
N VAL A 760 -18.68 -23.10 -12.41
CA VAL A 760 -18.87 -21.94 -13.29
C VAL A 760 -20.17 -21.23 -12.97
N ALA A 761 -21.28 -21.97 -12.89
CA ALA A 761 -22.58 -21.40 -12.55
C ALA A 761 -22.56 -20.72 -11.17
N ARG A 762 -21.94 -21.34 -10.18
CA ARG A 762 -21.83 -20.83 -8.82
C ARG A 762 -21.03 -19.54 -8.75
N ILE A 763 -19.86 -19.46 -9.41
CA ILE A 763 -19.03 -18.27 -9.39
C ILE A 763 -19.71 -17.11 -10.11
N LEU A 764 -20.37 -17.34 -11.22
CA LEU A 764 -21.12 -16.31 -11.94
C LEU A 764 -22.31 -15.80 -11.12
N ASP A 765 -23.04 -16.70 -10.48
CA ASP A 765 -24.17 -16.34 -9.61
C ASP A 765 -23.72 -15.56 -8.37
N LEU A 766 -22.55 -15.92 -7.82
CA LEU A 766 -21.93 -15.22 -6.70
C LEU A 766 -21.53 -13.79 -7.06
N VAL A 767 -20.90 -13.59 -8.21
CA VAL A 767 -20.40 -12.29 -8.65
C VAL A 767 -21.54 -11.37 -9.11
N VAL A 768 -22.42 -11.86 -9.97
CA VAL A 768 -23.51 -11.04 -10.54
C VAL A 768 -24.54 -10.72 -9.47
N GLY A 769 -24.70 -9.46 -9.16
CA GLY A 769 -25.59 -8.94 -8.13
C GLY A 769 -24.95 -8.61 -6.77
N ASN A 770 -23.68 -9.00 -6.55
CA ASN A 770 -22.97 -8.77 -5.28
C ASN A 770 -21.76 -7.83 -5.42
N VAL A 771 -21.41 -7.42 -6.63
CA VAL A 771 -20.30 -6.50 -6.91
C VAL A 771 -20.79 -5.18 -7.48
N THR A 772 -19.92 -4.19 -7.55
CA THR A 772 -20.22 -2.89 -8.16
C THR A 772 -20.41 -2.99 -9.67
N ASP A 773 -20.98 -1.96 -10.29
CA ASP A 773 -21.21 -1.91 -11.74
C ASP A 773 -19.93 -2.15 -12.55
N LYS A 774 -18.78 -1.66 -12.06
CA LYS A 774 -17.46 -1.95 -12.68
C LYS A 774 -17.10 -3.43 -12.62
N GLY A 775 -17.39 -4.09 -11.50
CA GLY A 775 -17.19 -5.54 -11.35
C GLY A 775 -18.09 -6.33 -12.28
N ILE A 776 -19.34 -5.93 -12.42
CA ILE A 776 -20.28 -6.54 -13.37
C ILE A 776 -19.78 -6.38 -14.80
N LEU A 777 -19.34 -5.18 -15.18
CA LEU A 777 -18.77 -4.92 -16.51
C LEU A 777 -17.55 -5.78 -16.83
N SER A 778 -16.77 -6.18 -15.84
CA SER A 778 -15.62 -7.07 -16.05
C SER A 778 -16.02 -8.53 -16.31
N ILE A 779 -17.11 -9.01 -15.73
CA ILE A 779 -17.57 -10.41 -15.88
C ILE A 779 -18.48 -10.64 -17.09
N LEU A 780 -19.18 -9.61 -17.56
CA LEU A 780 -20.12 -9.75 -18.69
C LEU A 780 -19.47 -10.28 -19.96
N PRO A 781 -18.24 -9.85 -20.37
CA PRO A 781 -17.56 -10.44 -21.53
C PRO A 781 -17.29 -11.93 -21.39
N VAL A 782 -17.05 -12.42 -20.18
CA VAL A 782 -16.84 -13.85 -19.91
C VAL A 782 -18.14 -14.63 -20.12
N ILE A 783 -19.26 -14.07 -19.65
CA ILE A 783 -20.57 -14.67 -19.88
C ILE A 783 -20.89 -14.71 -21.40
N ASP A 784 -20.56 -13.65 -22.11
CA ASP A 784 -20.78 -13.57 -23.56
C ASP A 784 -19.96 -14.63 -24.30
N ILE A 785 -18.68 -14.82 -23.95
CA ILE A 785 -17.81 -15.86 -24.55
C ILE A 785 -18.34 -17.26 -24.22
N LEU A 786 -18.79 -17.50 -22.99
CA LEU A 786 -19.40 -18.77 -22.59
C LEU A 786 -20.60 -19.13 -23.45
N ILE A 787 -21.50 -18.19 -23.65
CA ILE A 787 -22.70 -18.39 -24.47
C ILE A 787 -22.35 -18.56 -25.97
N GLN A 788 -21.35 -17.81 -26.43
CA GLN A 788 -20.83 -17.94 -27.79
C GLN A 788 -20.27 -19.34 -28.05
N CYS A 789 -19.45 -19.85 -27.14
CA CYS A 789 -18.82 -21.16 -27.28
C CYS A 789 -19.81 -22.33 -27.07
N PHE A 790 -20.80 -22.16 -26.18
CA PHE A 790 -21.71 -23.22 -25.73
C PHE A 790 -23.17 -22.73 -25.69
N PRO A 791 -23.75 -22.37 -26.83
CA PRO A 791 -25.06 -21.72 -26.89
C PRO A 791 -26.22 -22.62 -26.44
N ALA A 792 -26.05 -23.95 -26.47
CA ALA A 792 -27.06 -24.89 -26.06
C ALA A 792 -26.94 -25.30 -24.58
N GLU A 793 -25.72 -25.45 -24.09
CA GLU A 793 -25.41 -26.02 -22.78
C GLU A 793 -25.40 -24.95 -21.69
N VAL A 794 -24.78 -23.79 -21.94
CA VAL A 794 -24.55 -22.76 -20.93
C VAL A 794 -25.80 -22.01 -20.51
N PRO A 795 -26.68 -21.53 -21.38
CA PRO A 795 -27.84 -20.77 -20.94
C PRO A 795 -28.70 -21.46 -19.87
N PRO A 796 -29.08 -22.76 -20.02
CA PRO A 796 -29.79 -23.46 -18.95
C PRO A 796 -29.03 -23.57 -17.63
N LEU A 797 -27.70 -23.69 -17.71
CA LEU A 797 -26.82 -23.83 -16.58
C LEU A 797 -26.78 -22.57 -15.73
N ILE A 798 -26.78 -21.39 -16.37
CA ILE A 798 -26.68 -20.07 -15.73
C ILE A 798 -28.02 -19.32 -15.69
N SER A 799 -29.14 -20.03 -15.69
CA SER A 799 -30.48 -19.41 -15.73
C SER A 799 -30.69 -18.35 -14.64
N ASN A 800 -30.20 -18.58 -13.42
CA ASN A 800 -30.26 -17.60 -12.33
C ASN A 800 -29.51 -16.29 -12.65
N VAL A 801 -28.33 -16.42 -13.25
CA VAL A 801 -27.52 -15.26 -13.68
C VAL A 801 -28.25 -14.48 -14.77
N LEU A 802 -28.80 -15.18 -15.76
CA LEU A 802 -29.58 -14.56 -16.83
C LEU A 802 -30.82 -13.85 -16.32
N GLN A 803 -31.51 -14.41 -15.33
CA GLN A 803 -32.65 -13.75 -14.67
C GLN A 803 -32.21 -12.44 -13.98
N LYS A 804 -31.06 -12.46 -13.30
CA LYS A 804 -30.46 -11.25 -12.72
C LYS A 804 -30.13 -10.19 -13.78
N LEU A 805 -29.59 -10.60 -14.93
CA LEU A 805 -29.32 -9.70 -16.05
C LEU A 805 -30.61 -9.09 -16.63
N ILE A 806 -31.65 -9.85 -16.73
CA ILE A 806 -32.97 -9.35 -17.15
C ILE A 806 -33.48 -8.28 -16.18
N VAL A 807 -33.39 -8.56 -14.87
CA VAL A 807 -33.77 -7.58 -13.84
C VAL A 807 -32.93 -6.31 -13.93
N MET A 808 -31.63 -6.43 -14.14
CA MET A 808 -30.73 -5.27 -14.34
C MET A 808 -31.11 -4.43 -15.59
N CYS A 809 -31.46 -5.09 -16.69
CA CYS A 809 -31.88 -4.41 -17.89
C CYS A 809 -33.21 -3.64 -17.69
N LEU A 810 -34.17 -4.24 -16.99
CA LEU A 810 -35.53 -3.72 -16.84
C LEU A 810 -35.69 -2.82 -15.60
N SER A 811 -34.76 -2.82 -14.66
CA SER A 811 -34.84 -1.96 -13.48
C SER A 811 -34.70 -0.48 -13.88
N GLY A 812 -35.67 0.33 -13.44
CA GLY A 812 -35.60 1.79 -13.58
C GLY A 812 -34.52 2.36 -12.63
N GLY A 813 -33.69 3.22 -13.13
CA GLY A 813 -32.68 3.94 -12.34
C GLY A 813 -32.00 4.97 -13.25
N ASP A 814 -31.42 5.99 -12.63
CA ASP A 814 -30.88 7.17 -13.31
C ASP A 814 -30.03 6.80 -14.54
N ASP A 815 -30.55 7.09 -15.72
CA ASP A 815 -29.84 6.98 -16.99
C ASP A 815 -28.66 7.98 -17.11
N TYR A 816 -28.39 8.72 -16.05
CA TYR A 816 -27.28 9.68 -15.97
C TYR A 816 -25.94 9.06 -15.53
N ASP A 817 -25.94 7.81 -15.04
CA ASP A 817 -24.70 7.12 -14.68
C ASP A 817 -24.17 6.31 -15.88
N PRO A 818 -23.02 6.69 -16.46
CA PRO A 818 -22.44 5.99 -17.60
C PRO A 818 -22.14 4.50 -17.32
N SER A 819 -21.78 4.15 -16.08
CA SER A 819 -21.49 2.77 -15.70
C SER A 819 -22.74 1.89 -15.73
N LYS A 820 -23.84 2.39 -15.21
CA LYS A 820 -25.15 1.67 -15.26
C LYS A 820 -25.68 1.50 -16.66
N THR A 821 -25.53 2.54 -17.47
CA THR A 821 -25.89 2.48 -18.90
C THR A 821 -25.08 1.42 -19.64
N ALA A 822 -23.77 1.33 -19.38
CA ALA A 822 -22.91 0.31 -19.98
C ALA A 822 -23.28 -1.10 -19.52
N VAL A 823 -23.60 -1.29 -18.22
CA VAL A 823 -24.09 -2.58 -17.68
C VAL A 823 -25.37 -3.01 -18.36
N LYS A 824 -26.34 -2.09 -18.51
CA LYS A 824 -27.61 -2.38 -19.21
C LYS A 824 -27.38 -2.76 -20.67
N ALA A 825 -26.55 -1.99 -21.39
CA ALA A 825 -26.22 -2.27 -22.80
C ALA A 825 -25.55 -3.64 -22.98
N SER A 826 -24.54 -3.95 -22.16
CA SER A 826 -23.83 -5.24 -22.25
C SER A 826 -24.69 -6.42 -21.81
N SER A 827 -25.52 -6.26 -20.78
CA SER A 827 -26.46 -7.29 -20.36
C SER A 827 -27.53 -7.54 -21.42
N ALA A 828 -28.06 -6.48 -22.03
CA ALA A 828 -29.00 -6.57 -23.12
C ALA A 828 -28.40 -7.25 -24.36
N ALA A 829 -27.10 -7.02 -24.64
CA ALA A 829 -26.41 -7.69 -25.74
C ALA A 829 -26.25 -9.20 -25.53
N ILE A 830 -25.99 -9.63 -24.28
CA ILE A 830 -25.94 -11.06 -23.94
C ILE A 830 -27.30 -11.72 -24.17
N LEU A 831 -28.40 -11.09 -23.73
CA LEU A 831 -29.76 -11.61 -23.93
C LEU A 831 -30.13 -11.64 -25.42
N ALA A 832 -29.73 -10.64 -26.18
CA ALA A 832 -29.88 -10.61 -27.61
C ALA A 832 -29.13 -11.75 -28.30
N ARG A 833 -27.86 -12.04 -27.86
CA ARG A 833 -27.11 -13.21 -28.39
C ARG A 833 -27.84 -14.52 -28.13
N ILE A 834 -28.41 -14.69 -26.93
CA ILE A 834 -29.19 -15.89 -26.59
C ILE A 834 -30.38 -16.01 -27.54
N LEU A 835 -31.09 -14.91 -27.82
CA LEU A 835 -32.21 -14.93 -28.76
C LEU A 835 -31.80 -15.38 -30.16
N VAL A 836 -30.67 -14.88 -30.66
CA VAL A 836 -30.13 -15.24 -31.98
C VAL A 836 -29.69 -16.69 -32.02
N MET A 837 -29.00 -17.17 -30.99
CA MET A 837 -28.36 -18.50 -30.99
C MET A 837 -29.27 -19.61 -30.43
N ASN A 838 -30.19 -19.29 -29.54
CA ASN A 838 -31.11 -20.26 -28.88
C ASN A 838 -32.44 -19.61 -28.54
N THR A 839 -33.22 -19.30 -29.57
CA THR A 839 -34.51 -18.57 -29.45
C THR A 839 -35.50 -19.27 -28.54
N ASN A 840 -35.60 -20.59 -28.59
CA ASN A 840 -36.56 -21.37 -27.78
C ASN A 840 -36.25 -21.27 -26.29
N TYR A 841 -34.95 -21.24 -25.93
CA TYR A 841 -34.55 -21.12 -24.54
C TYR A 841 -34.90 -19.74 -23.94
N LEU A 842 -34.69 -18.68 -24.68
CA LEU A 842 -35.03 -17.34 -24.22
C LEU A 842 -36.57 -17.22 -23.98
N ALA A 843 -37.38 -17.77 -24.89
CA ALA A 843 -38.83 -17.79 -24.72
C ALA A 843 -39.24 -18.56 -23.45
N GLN A 844 -38.60 -19.69 -23.18
CA GLN A 844 -38.81 -20.48 -21.96
C GLN A 844 -38.39 -19.70 -20.70
N LEU A 845 -37.23 -19.06 -20.70
CA LEU A 845 -36.73 -18.26 -19.60
C LEU A 845 -37.68 -17.12 -19.24
N MET A 846 -38.25 -16.45 -20.26
CA MET A 846 -39.22 -15.37 -20.04
C MET A 846 -40.52 -15.81 -19.37
N SER A 847 -40.87 -17.08 -19.48
CA SER A 847 -42.07 -17.65 -18.88
C SER A 847 -41.89 -18.29 -17.50
N GLU A 848 -40.65 -18.27 -16.98
CA GLU A 848 -40.34 -18.87 -15.68
C GLU A 848 -40.94 -18.07 -14.50
N PRO A 849 -41.66 -18.74 -13.56
CA PRO A 849 -42.23 -18.05 -12.39
C PRO A 849 -41.20 -17.38 -11.49
N SER A 850 -39.98 -17.92 -11.40
CA SER A 850 -38.87 -17.35 -10.63
C SER A 850 -38.47 -15.96 -11.12
N LEU A 851 -38.47 -15.73 -12.42
CA LEU A 851 -38.21 -14.43 -13.02
C LEU A 851 -39.27 -13.39 -12.65
N LEU A 852 -40.53 -13.77 -12.67
CA LEU A 852 -41.66 -12.89 -12.28
C LEU A 852 -41.52 -12.45 -10.83
N LEU A 853 -41.14 -13.38 -9.93
CA LEU A 853 -40.91 -13.07 -8.52
C LEU A 853 -39.72 -12.10 -8.31
N LEU A 854 -38.64 -12.27 -9.05
CA LEU A 854 -37.47 -11.35 -8.99
C LEU A 854 -37.85 -9.96 -9.49
N LEU A 855 -38.61 -9.86 -10.58
CA LEU A 855 -39.07 -8.59 -11.12
C LEU A 855 -40.02 -7.87 -10.15
N GLN A 856 -40.92 -8.61 -9.47
CA GLN A 856 -41.79 -8.06 -8.42
C GLN A 856 -41.00 -7.53 -7.24
N LYS A 857 -39.99 -8.28 -6.75
CA LYS A 857 -39.10 -7.84 -5.68
C LYS A 857 -38.32 -6.59 -6.03
N ALA A 858 -37.90 -6.46 -7.27
CA ALA A 858 -37.20 -5.28 -7.78
C ALA A 858 -38.13 -4.10 -8.11
N SER A 859 -39.45 -4.23 -7.90
CA SER A 859 -40.44 -3.20 -8.20
C SER A 859 -40.41 -2.74 -9.67
N VAL A 860 -40.10 -3.65 -10.59
CA VAL A 860 -40.04 -3.36 -12.03
C VAL A 860 -41.43 -3.41 -12.62
N PRO A 861 -41.92 -2.33 -13.27
CA PRO A 861 -43.23 -2.34 -13.93
C PRO A 861 -43.19 -3.19 -15.20
N ILE A 862 -43.94 -4.28 -15.27
CA ILE A 862 -44.04 -5.10 -16.46
C ILE A 862 -45.32 -4.68 -17.22
N LYS A 863 -45.10 -4.16 -18.43
CA LYS A 863 -46.20 -3.90 -19.38
C LYS A 863 -46.33 -5.13 -20.29
N ASP A 864 -47.38 -5.86 -20.14
CA ASP A 864 -47.88 -6.98 -20.96
C ASP A 864 -46.94 -8.18 -21.24
N ASN A 865 -45.69 -7.98 -21.67
CA ASN A 865 -44.74 -9.05 -22.00
C ASN A 865 -43.27 -8.64 -21.75
N ILE A 866 -42.55 -9.49 -21.03
CA ILE A 866 -41.09 -9.23 -20.70
C ILE A 866 -40.24 -9.11 -21.98
N LEU A 867 -40.50 -9.93 -23.00
CA LEU A 867 -39.79 -9.90 -24.26
C LEU A 867 -39.94 -8.54 -24.97
N LEU A 868 -41.14 -7.96 -24.98
CA LEU A 868 -41.35 -6.63 -25.52
C LEU A 868 -40.64 -5.53 -24.75
N CYS A 869 -40.52 -5.69 -23.42
CA CYS A 869 -39.70 -4.79 -22.61
C CYS A 869 -38.22 -4.86 -22.99
N LEU A 870 -37.70 -6.07 -23.28
CA LEU A 870 -36.33 -6.23 -23.78
C LEU A 870 -36.15 -5.61 -25.18
N VAL A 871 -37.14 -5.71 -26.04
CA VAL A 871 -37.14 -5.04 -27.36
C VAL A 871 -36.96 -3.54 -27.19
N ASP A 872 -37.68 -2.95 -26.24
CA ASP A 872 -37.52 -1.53 -25.93
C ASP A 872 -36.12 -1.16 -25.47
N ILE A 873 -35.49 -2.01 -24.66
CA ILE A 873 -34.09 -1.83 -24.21
C ILE A 873 -33.12 -1.96 -25.38
N TRP A 874 -33.30 -2.95 -26.26
CA TRP A 874 -32.45 -3.10 -27.44
C TRP A 874 -32.57 -1.91 -28.40
N LEU A 875 -33.76 -1.36 -28.58
CA LEU A 875 -33.98 -0.15 -29.37
C LEU A 875 -33.33 1.10 -28.73
N ASP A 876 -33.38 1.20 -27.41
CA ASP A 876 -32.83 2.36 -26.67
C ASP A 876 -31.31 2.34 -26.54
N LYS A 877 -30.70 1.17 -26.37
CA LYS A 877 -29.28 1.04 -26.06
C LYS A 877 -28.37 0.83 -27.28
N VAL A 878 -28.92 0.79 -28.47
CA VAL A 878 -28.12 0.58 -29.69
C VAL A 878 -27.05 1.63 -29.90
N ASP A 879 -27.31 2.88 -29.57
CA ASP A 879 -26.36 3.98 -29.75
C ASP A 879 -25.18 3.92 -28.77
N ASN A 880 -25.39 3.29 -27.60
CA ASN A 880 -24.37 3.12 -26.57
C ASN A 880 -23.60 1.80 -26.67
N ALA A 881 -23.84 1.03 -27.74
CA ALA A 881 -23.29 -0.30 -27.95
C ALA A 881 -22.09 -0.32 -28.89
N SER A 882 -21.19 -1.31 -28.72
CA SER A 882 -20.11 -1.56 -29.65
C SER A 882 -20.64 -2.08 -31.01
N SER A 883 -19.81 -2.04 -32.07
CA SER A 883 -20.19 -2.50 -33.42
C SER A 883 -20.76 -3.93 -33.41
N THR A 884 -20.09 -4.89 -32.74
CA THR A 884 -20.60 -6.27 -32.60
C THR A 884 -21.91 -6.34 -31.84
N GLN A 885 -22.08 -5.57 -30.78
CA GLN A 885 -23.30 -5.51 -30.00
C GLN A 885 -24.47 -4.91 -30.83
N ARG A 886 -24.19 -3.87 -31.60
CA ARG A 886 -25.20 -3.29 -32.52
C ARG A 886 -25.72 -4.31 -33.54
N LYS A 887 -24.79 -5.07 -34.13
CA LYS A 887 -25.16 -6.16 -35.05
C LYS A 887 -25.98 -7.22 -34.32
N THR A 888 -25.62 -7.60 -33.09
CA THR A 888 -26.37 -8.56 -32.26
C THR A 888 -27.77 -8.05 -31.98
N PHE A 889 -27.93 -6.77 -31.64
CA PHE A 889 -29.25 -6.13 -31.47
C PHE A 889 -30.08 -6.17 -32.76
N GLY A 890 -29.46 -5.84 -33.89
CA GLY A 890 -30.15 -5.87 -35.19
C GLY A 890 -30.64 -7.26 -35.56
N LEU A 891 -29.82 -8.29 -35.36
CA LEU A 891 -30.18 -9.69 -35.56
C LEU A 891 -31.31 -10.12 -34.62
N ALA A 892 -31.23 -9.81 -33.35
CA ALA A 892 -32.26 -10.12 -32.37
C ALA A 892 -33.61 -9.45 -32.73
N LEU A 893 -33.57 -8.18 -33.04
CA LEU A 893 -34.75 -7.41 -33.47
C LEU A 893 -35.36 -7.99 -34.75
N SER A 894 -34.55 -8.44 -35.71
CA SER A 894 -35.06 -9.08 -36.93
C SER A 894 -35.77 -10.41 -36.62
N ILE A 895 -35.26 -11.20 -35.65
CA ILE A 895 -35.88 -12.44 -35.24
C ILE A 895 -37.22 -12.22 -34.54
N ILE A 896 -37.36 -11.13 -33.80
CA ILE A 896 -38.63 -10.76 -33.17
C ILE A 896 -39.74 -10.58 -34.22
N LEU A 897 -39.43 -10.16 -35.43
CA LEU A 897 -40.38 -10.03 -36.50
C LEU A 897 -41.01 -11.37 -36.91
N THR A 898 -40.35 -12.49 -36.63
CA THR A 898 -40.86 -13.83 -36.92
C THR A 898 -41.83 -14.40 -35.88
N LEU A 899 -42.00 -13.67 -34.75
CA LEU A 899 -42.86 -14.11 -33.67
C LEU A 899 -44.34 -13.68 -33.94
N ARG A 900 -45.29 -14.54 -33.54
CA ARG A 900 -46.72 -14.27 -33.66
C ARG A 900 -47.24 -13.32 -32.56
N LEU A 901 -46.60 -12.14 -32.44
CA LEU A 901 -46.98 -11.13 -31.46
C LEU A 901 -47.53 -9.89 -32.20
N PRO A 902 -48.83 -9.57 -32.11
CA PRO A 902 -49.41 -8.40 -32.80
C PRO A 902 -48.73 -7.08 -32.41
N GLN A 903 -48.28 -6.97 -31.17
CA GLN A 903 -47.62 -5.78 -30.65
C GLN A 903 -46.24 -5.47 -31.33
N VAL A 904 -45.66 -6.43 -32.03
CA VAL A 904 -44.42 -6.24 -32.80
C VAL A 904 -44.68 -5.26 -33.96
N LEU A 905 -45.87 -5.27 -34.54
CA LEU A 905 -46.22 -4.37 -35.61
C LEU A 905 -46.26 -2.88 -35.17
N ASP A 906 -46.58 -2.64 -33.90
CA ASP A 906 -46.58 -1.27 -33.33
C ASP A 906 -45.16 -0.69 -33.22
N LYS A 907 -44.13 -1.55 -33.19
CA LYS A 907 -42.68 -1.22 -33.09
C LYS A 907 -41.96 -1.44 -34.41
N LEU A 908 -42.62 -1.84 -35.47
CA LEU A 908 -42.03 -2.24 -36.74
C LEU A 908 -41.14 -1.13 -37.32
N ASP A 909 -41.64 0.10 -37.30
CA ASP A 909 -40.90 1.27 -37.82
C ASP A 909 -39.57 1.48 -37.07
N GLN A 910 -39.59 1.41 -35.74
CA GLN A 910 -38.40 1.56 -34.91
C GLN A 910 -37.40 0.40 -35.12
N ILE A 911 -37.88 -0.83 -35.19
CA ILE A 911 -37.05 -2.01 -35.44
C ILE A 911 -36.34 -1.93 -36.78
N LEU A 912 -37.11 -1.59 -37.83
CA LEU A 912 -36.53 -1.47 -39.17
C LEU A 912 -35.59 -0.25 -39.31
N SER A 913 -35.87 0.82 -38.60
CA SER A 913 -34.98 1.98 -38.55
C SER A 913 -33.61 1.63 -37.94
N VAL A 914 -33.63 0.91 -36.80
CA VAL A 914 -32.39 0.45 -36.15
C VAL A 914 -31.64 -0.54 -37.05
N CYS A 915 -32.30 -1.53 -37.62
CA CYS A 915 -31.68 -2.49 -38.53
C CYS A 915 -31.03 -1.79 -39.74
N THR A 916 -31.76 -0.79 -40.30
CA THR A 916 -31.24 -0.01 -41.43
C THR A 916 -29.97 0.76 -41.05
N THR A 917 -29.97 1.42 -39.90
CA THR A 917 -28.84 2.21 -39.42
C THR A 917 -27.62 1.28 -39.19
N VAL A 918 -27.82 0.12 -38.61
CA VAL A 918 -26.72 -0.84 -38.35
C VAL A 918 -26.17 -1.39 -39.66
N ILE A 919 -27.00 -1.77 -40.61
CA ILE A 919 -26.56 -2.25 -41.94
C ILE A 919 -25.74 -1.19 -42.68
N LEU A 920 -26.20 0.06 -42.65
CA LEU A 920 -25.48 1.14 -43.31
C LEU A 920 -24.17 1.51 -42.63
N SER A 921 -24.08 1.38 -41.31
CA SER A 921 -22.82 1.58 -40.58
C SER A 921 -21.81 0.46 -40.85
N GLU A 922 -22.25 -0.82 -40.92
CA GLU A 922 -21.36 -1.94 -41.28
C GLU A 922 -20.78 -1.77 -42.68
N ASN A 923 -21.56 -1.29 -43.63
CA ASN A 923 -21.09 -1.06 -45.01
C ASN A 923 -20.08 0.10 -45.08
N ASN A 924 -20.16 1.10 -44.19
CA ASN A 924 -19.20 2.20 -44.11
C ASN A 924 -17.88 1.75 -43.46
N ASP A 925 -17.96 0.96 -42.38
CA ASP A 925 -16.79 0.42 -41.70
C ASP A 925 -15.97 -0.49 -42.61
N LEU A 926 -16.62 -1.34 -43.41
CA LEU A 926 -15.96 -2.18 -44.41
C LEU A 926 -15.24 -1.35 -45.51
N SER A 927 -15.81 -0.20 -45.90
CA SER A 927 -15.21 0.69 -46.90
C SER A 927 -13.99 1.46 -46.34
N GLU A 928 -13.98 1.74 -45.03
CA GLU A 928 -12.83 2.37 -44.33
C GLU A 928 -11.70 1.39 -44.06
N GLU A 929 -11.99 0.13 -43.74
CA GLU A 929 -10.98 -0.94 -43.62
C GLU A 929 -10.29 -1.26 -44.94
N GLU A 930 -11.01 -1.28 -46.05
CA GLU A 930 -10.42 -1.43 -47.39
C GLU A 930 -9.55 -0.22 -47.77
N SER A 931 -9.88 0.99 -47.32
CA SER A 931 -9.08 2.18 -47.64
C SER A 931 -7.89 2.40 -46.67
N SER A 932 -7.90 1.78 -45.49
CA SER A 932 -6.81 1.86 -44.48
C SER A 932 -5.81 0.70 -44.56
N GLY A 933 -6.04 -0.26 -45.43
CA GLY A 933 -5.19 -1.45 -45.58
C GLY A 933 -3.76 -1.22 -46.07
N GLU A 934 -3.38 0.01 -46.42
CA GLU A 934 -1.99 0.34 -46.84
C GLU A 934 -1.15 1.06 -45.77
N ASN A 935 -1.64 1.37 -44.57
CA ASN A 935 -0.90 2.15 -43.57
C ASN A 935 -0.75 1.53 -42.19
N MET A 936 -1.01 0.23 -42.00
CA MET A 936 -0.70 -0.47 -40.74
C MET A 936 0.57 -1.30 -40.81
N SER A 937 1.60 -0.87 -41.52
CA SER A 937 2.91 -1.52 -41.55
C SER A 937 4.01 -0.76 -40.82
N SER A 938 3.72 -0.06 -39.73
CA SER A 938 4.78 0.50 -38.86
C SER A 938 4.38 0.60 -37.39
N SER A 939 4.04 -0.53 -36.81
CA SER A 939 4.12 -0.70 -35.37
C SER A 939 5.04 -1.91 -35.15
N ARG A 940 6.29 -1.57 -34.86
CA ARG A 940 7.43 -2.36 -34.39
C ARG A 940 7.20 -3.86 -34.33
N CYS A 941 7.79 -4.58 -35.30
CA CYS A 941 8.15 -5.97 -35.16
C CYS A 941 9.05 -6.17 -33.95
N HIS A 942 8.44 -6.44 -32.81
CA HIS A 942 9.09 -7.31 -31.85
C HIS A 942 8.96 -8.73 -32.43
N GLY A 943 10.07 -9.46 -32.44
CA GLY A 943 10.27 -10.67 -33.16
C GLY A 943 9.11 -11.67 -33.17
N GLU A 944 8.97 -12.40 -34.26
CA GLU A 944 8.02 -13.50 -34.44
C GLU A 944 8.23 -14.61 -33.40
N GLY A 945 7.85 -14.37 -32.15
CA GLY A 945 8.18 -15.41 -31.21
C GLY A 945 7.52 -15.33 -29.87
N THR A 946 6.38 -14.63 -29.64
CA THR A 946 5.67 -14.91 -28.40
C THR A 946 4.33 -14.16 -28.30
N ILE A 947 3.42 -14.40 -29.21
CA ILE A 947 2.02 -14.10 -28.90
C ILE A 947 1.56 -15.22 -27.96
N PRO A 948 1.07 -14.91 -26.74
CA PRO A 948 0.53 -15.93 -25.85
C PRO A 948 -0.52 -16.77 -26.56
N SER A 949 -0.53 -18.08 -26.33
CA SER A 949 -1.48 -19.01 -26.97
C SER A 949 -2.94 -18.63 -26.67
N LYS A 950 -3.20 -18.03 -25.53
CA LYS A 950 -4.48 -17.40 -25.16
C LYS A 950 -4.94 -16.36 -26.19
N GLU A 951 -4.07 -15.43 -26.54
CA GLU A 951 -4.41 -14.35 -27.46
C GLU A 951 -4.72 -14.87 -28.87
N LEU A 952 -3.96 -15.86 -29.35
CA LEU A 952 -4.23 -16.52 -30.61
C LEU A 952 -5.59 -17.24 -30.61
N ARG A 953 -5.90 -17.98 -29.56
CA ARG A 953 -7.18 -18.67 -29.42
C ARG A 953 -8.35 -17.70 -29.26
N LYS A 954 -8.15 -16.63 -28.53
CA LYS A 954 -9.14 -15.56 -28.37
C LYS A 954 -9.48 -14.92 -29.73
N ARG A 955 -8.47 -14.69 -30.57
CA ARG A 955 -8.68 -14.23 -31.95
C ARG A 955 -9.45 -15.26 -32.79
N GLN A 956 -9.11 -16.54 -32.71
CA GLN A 956 -9.86 -17.59 -33.38
C GLN A 956 -11.33 -17.65 -32.97
N ILE A 957 -11.61 -17.57 -31.66
CA ILE A 957 -12.97 -17.52 -31.11
C ILE A 957 -13.73 -16.32 -31.67
N LYS A 958 -13.08 -15.15 -31.70
CA LYS A 958 -13.70 -13.92 -32.24
C LYS A 958 -14.00 -14.06 -33.75
N TYR A 959 -13.10 -14.64 -34.53
CA TYR A 959 -13.34 -14.87 -35.97
C TYR A 959 -14.41 -15.93 -36.22
N SER A 960 -14.53 -16.95 -35.38
CA SER A 960 -15.53 -17.99 -35.49
C SER A 960 -16.89 -17.64 -34.88
N ASP A 961 -17.06 -16.42 -34.37
CA ASP A 961 -18.32 -15.98 -33.76
C ASP A 961 -19.45 -16.06 -34.83
N PRO A 962 -20.51 -16.87 -34.60
CA PRO A 962 -21.65 -16.96 -35.48
C PRO A 962 -22.31 -15.62 -35.80
N ILE A 963 -22.30 -14.70 -34.87
CA ILE A 963 -22.83 -13.32 -35.06
C ILE A 963 -22.08 -12.61 -36.19
N ASN A 964 -20.74 -12.75 -36.20
CA ASN A 964 -19.93 -12.12 -37.25
C ASN A 964 -20.15 -12.77 -38.64
N GLN A 965 -20.50 -14.05 -38.65
CA GLN A 965 -20.71 -14.81 -39.88
C GLN A 965 -22.11 -14.59 -40.49
N LEU A 966 -23.08 -14.22 -39.67
CA LEU A 966 -24.44 -13.93 -40.13
C LEU A 966 -24.48 -12.58 -40.84
N SER A 967 -25.19 -12.54 -41.99
CA SER A 967 -25.49 -11.29 -42.69
C SER A 967 -26.77 -10.67 -42.11
N LEU A 968 -26.67 -9.50 -41.51
CA LEU A 968 -27.82 -8.79 -40.99
C LEU A 968 -28.79 -8.42 -42.12
N GLU A 969 -28.27 -7.99 -43.29
CA GLU A 969 -29.06 -7.67 -44.48
C GLU A 969 -29.94 -8.84 -44.89
N THR A 970 -29.34 -10.05 -45.03
CA THR A 970 -30.06 -11.27 -45.44
C THR A 970 -31.09 -11.68 -44.36
N SER A 971 -30.68 -11.64 -43.08
CA SER A 971 -31.59 -12.01 -41.97
C SER A 971 -32.79 -11.08 -41.87
N VAL A 972 -32.60 -9.79 -42.03
CA VAL A 972 -33.70 -8.80 -42.00
C VAL A 972 -34.65 -9.03 -43.18
N ARG A 973 -34.12 -9.30 -44.35
CA ARG A 973 -34.92 -9.57 -45.56
C ARG A 973 -35.80 -10.82 -45.40
N GLU A 974 -35.22 -11.93 -44.96
CA GLU A 974 -35.95 -13.19 -44.77
C GLU A 974 -36.97 -13.09 -43.64
N ASN A 975 -36.60 -12.47 -42.54
CA ASN A 975 -37.47 -12.30 -41.38
C ASN A 975 -38.64 -11.31 -41.66
N LEU A 976 -38.40 -10.32 -42.51
CA LEU A 976 -39.43 -9.39 -42.95
C LEU A 976 -40.47 -10.09 -43.85
N GLN A 977 -40.03 -10.98 -44.74
CA GLN A 977 -40.93 -11.82 -45.55
C GLN A 977 -41.77 -12.72 -44.65
N THR A 978 -41.16 -13.33 -43.65
CA THR A 978 -41.85 -14.16 -42.66
C THR A 978 -42.92 -13.34 -41.87
N CYS A 979 -42.59 -12.15 -41.47
CA CYS A 979 -43.48 -11.22 -40.78
C CYS A 979 -44.69 -10.86 -41.66
N ALA A 980 -44.43 -10.58 -42.94
CA ALA A 980 -45.47 -10.31 -43.94
C ALA A 980 -46.44 -11.50 -44.10
N ALA A 981 -45.90 -12.74 -44.16
CA ALA A 981 -46.70 -13.96 -44.26
C ALA A 981 -47.54 -14.23 -42.98
N LEU A 982 -47.00 -13.88 -41.81
CA LEU A 982 -47.70 -14.08 -40.52
C LEU A 982 -48.86 -13.09 -40.25
N HIS A 983 -48.69 -11.84 -40.65
CA HIS A 983 -49.59 -10.76 -40.27
C HIS A 983 -50.42 -10.21 -41.44
N GLY A 984 -50.15 -10.55 -42.69
CA GLY A 984 -50.95 -10.23 -43.88
C GLY A 984 -51.27 -8.73 -44.00
N GLU A 985 -52.55 -8.40 -44.05
CA GLU A 985 -53.00 -7.00 -44.23
C GLU A 985 -52.55 -6.05 -43.12
N SER A 986 -52.44 -6.52 -41.89
CA SER A 986 -51.90 -5.72 -40.76
C SER A 986 -50.44 -5.31 -40.97
N PHE A 987 -49.62 -6.15 -41.57
CA PHE A 987 -48.23 -5.85 -41.94
C PHE A 987 -48.18 -4.77 -43.00
N ASN A 988 -49.02 -4.91 -44.07
CA ASN A 988 -49.11 -3.92 -45.17
C ASN A 988 -49.54 -2.55 -44.66
N SER A 989 -50.45 -2.49 -43.70
CA SER A 989 -50.85 -1.28 -43.05
C SER A 989 -49.73 -0.66 -42.22
N ALA A 990 -48.97 -1.47 -41.47
CA ALA A 990 -47.83 -0.98 -40.67
C ALA A 990 -46.73 -0.42 -41.55
N ILE A 991 -46.37 -1.08 -42.66
CA ILE A 991 -45.37 -0.61 -43.61
C ILE A 991 -45.84 0.70 -44.31
N GLY A 992 -47.14 0.76 -44.65
CA GLY A 992 -47.71 1.93 -45.27
C GLY A 992 -47.73 3.17 -44.36
N ASN A 993 -47.66 3.01 -43.06
CA ASN A 993 -47.60 4.07 -42.06
C ASN A 993 -46.14 4.56 -41.79
N MET A 994 -45.16 3.89 -42.33
CA MET A 994 -43.75 4.31 -42.18
C MET A 994 -43.46 5.60 -42.95
N HIS A 995 -42.53 6.39 -42.39
CA HIS A 995 -42.08 7.62 -43.09
C HIS A 995 -41.45 7.27 -44.44
N PRO A 996 -41.82 7.92 -45.56
CA PRO A 996 -41.29 7.58 -46.88
C PRO A 996 -39.76 7.55 -46.99
N ALA A 997 -39.08 8.49 -46.33
CA ALA A 997 -37.62 8.54 -46.34
C ALA A 997 -37.01 7.33 -45.61
N ALA A 998 -37.60 6.85 -44.49
CA ALA A 998 -37.16 5.66 -43.77
C ALA A 998 -37.36 4.40 -44.63
N LEU A 999 -38.47 4.30 -45.36
CA LEU A 999 -38.75 3.20 -46.28
C LEU A 999 -37.73 3.17 -47.44
N GLU A 1000 -37.35 4.33 -47.97
CA GLU A 1000 -36.36 4.42 -49.03
C GLU A 1000 -34.96 4.01 -48.54
N GLN A 1001 -34.57 4.45 -47.33
CA GLN A 1001 -33.31 3.99 -46.72
C GLN A 1001 -33.32 2.49 -46.46
N LEU A 1002 -34.42 1.92 -45.98
CA LEU A 1002 -34.59 0.48 -45.81
C LEU A 1002 -34.43 -0.26 -47.14
N LYS A 1003 -35.05 0.16 -48.19
CA LYS A 1003 -34.93 -0.42 -49.54
C LYS A 1003 -33.47 -0.38 -50.02
N LYS A 1004 -32.79 0.74 -49.82
CA LYS A 1004 -31.37 0.90 -50.11
C LYS A 1004 -30.49 -0.04 -49.29
N ALA A 1005 -30.73 -0.12 -47.96
CA ALA A 1005 -29.98 -1.02 -47.07
C ALA A 1005 -30.17 -2.49 -47.45
N LEU A 1006 -31.40 -2.90 -47.82
CA LEU A 1006 -31.71 -4.27 -48.21
C LEU A 1006 -31.46 -4.58 -49.72
N LYS A 1007 -30.97 -3.60 -50.50
CA LYS A 1007 -30.75 -3.71 -51.94
C LYS A 1007 -32.02 -4.19 -52.66
N MET A 1008 -33.17 -3.73 -52.23
CA MET A 1008 -34.46 -4.03 -52.84
C MET A 1008 -34.80 -2.97 -53.90
N PRO A 1009 -35.46 -3.36 -55.02
CA PRO A 1009 -35.86 -2.41 -56.04
C PRO A 1009 -36.91 -1.39 -55.60
#